data_a8a6692922c5bacd14b72ac650d2b43b
#
_entry.id   a8a6692922c5bacd14b72ac650d2b43b
#
_cell.length_a   1.000
_cell.length_b   1.000
_cell.length_c   1.000
_cell.angle_alpha   90.00
_cell.angle_beta   90.00
_cell.angle_gamma   90.00
#
_symmetry.space_group_name_H-M   'P 1'
#
loop_
_entity.id
_entity.type
_entity.pdbx_description
1 polymer ?
#
loop_
_entity_poly.entity_id
_entity_poly.type
_entity_poly.pdbx_seq_one_letter_code
_entity_poly.pdbx_strand_id
1 'polypeptide(L)'
;IHIHLWVLELEAALLDTEAPSASDIYAICKGQAVPEDLRPDVWQACLDVTDRGNQLSQFNEVFDLPEQNIIRDDCQEFFAKLGNDDEDKVFVVSDLESIITYYCKTSGAQYERGNGWLELLGPLVALKLPRCATYNLFEAIKELYIPRGEIYSSVLRLLLLYHEPELCSFLDTKRVSPDQYTKGWVNTLFAGVCSLPAVCTMWDLYFMQADPFFMLFLSLIMVINAREQILSMKDDDKQSIIDAISMMPCALEAEDVTDFCSLAQYYAMKTPSSFKHDLYPIMFGDNYENKFISHALCLPVSAQELVENAIETSSMSNNSVESVRFFLVDCRPAEQYNAGHLPTAFHLDCNLMLQEPSAFATAVQGLLQAQRQALAVGSHAGGEHLCFLGSGRQEEDRYTHMVVASFLQKHTQYVSMVTSGYQAIHEYFGDEVVSSLVDHNSQHCLVCNANMSETNSNEASPDKTKNNNTDLFGKIGMVMRLKSQKVKGKLFDYIVNPSASINSNMDIKGNKDLEYIRRSRKTAPVFSIDDDQELGDEEPIEVVSIQHWMKDPKLLHSFKCQEVKVNGDLCDSLLLITDSHLIVLREIQERKGAAHVIVKRPLTSIVKITSRKRHSDLITFKYGTTQYNDTVISDMDKFLIPNASEATKLITQQILKQLKTPDNNVSSK
;
A
#
# COMPACT_ATOMS: atom_id res chain seq x y z
N ILE A 1 -23.94 27.68 14.87
CA ILE A 1 -23.76 27.36 16.31
C ILE A 1 -22.92 26.07 16.49
N HIS A 2 -23.05 25.06 15.62
CA HIS A 2 -22.24 23.84 15.72
C HIS A 2 -20.76 24.02 15.30
N ILE A 3 -20.46 24.99 14.44
CA ILE A 3 -19.09 25.21 13.93
C ILE A 3 -18.14 25.75 15.02
N HIS A 4 -18.67 26.47 16.00
CA HIS A 4 -17.85 27.03 17.08
C HIS A 4 -17.64 26.11 18.29
N LEU A 5 -18.41 25.04 18.46
CA LEU A 5 -18.31 24.22 19.67
C LEU A 5 -17.04 23.37 19.70
N TRP A 6 -16.67 22.72 18.59
CA TRP A 6 -15.46 21.93 18.52
C TRP A 6 -14.16 22.78 18.58
N VAL A 7 -14.20 24.04 18.08
CA VAL A 7 -13.07 24.96 18.22
C VAL A 7 -12.85 25.34 19.67
N LEU A 8 -13.95 25.63 20.41
CA LEU A 8 -13.88 25.90 21.85
C LEU A 8 -13.40 24.68 22.65
N GLU A 9 -13.78 23.48 22.21
CA GLU A 9 -13.32 22.23 22.81
C GLU A 9 -11.82 22.03 22.56
N LEU A 10 -11.34 22.33 21.33
CA LEU A 10 -9.92 22.29 20.99
C LEU A 10 -9.12 23.32 21.78
N GLU A 11 -9.58 24.58 21.85
CA GLU A 11 -8.95 25.63 22.67
C GLU A 11 -8.85 25.23 24.14
N ALA A 12 -9.93 24.64 24.70
CA ALA A 12 -9.94 24.19 26.08
C ALA A 12 -8.94 23.04 26.31
N ALA A 13 -8.88 22.08 25.37
CA ALA A 13 -7.93 20.98 25.47
C ALA A 13 -6.48 21.42 25.38
N LEU A 14 -6.16 22.41 24.51
CA LEU A 14 -4.81 22.95 24.37
C LEU A 14 -4.37 23.82 25.57
N LEU A 15 -5.33 24.34 26.33
CA LEU A 15 -5.06 25.15 27.56
C LEU A 15 -5.02 24.32 28.84
N ASP A 16 -5.32 23.02 28.76
CA ASP A 16 -5.30 22.15 29.94
C ASP A 16 -3.87 21.97 30.47
N THR A 17 -3.75 21.65 31.76
CA THR A 17 -2.46 21.44 32.45
C THR A 17 -1.72 20.20 31.96
N GLU A 18 -2.44 19.22 31.42
CA GLU A 18 -1.87 18.08 30.72
C GLU A 18 -2.05 18.29 29.21
N ALA A 19 -0.96 18.34 28.47
CA ALA A 19 -1.02 18.50 27.02
C ALA A 19 -1.84 17.33 26.39
N PRO A 20 -2.83 17.64 25.51
CA PRO A 20 -3.64 16.63 24.89
C PRO A 20 -2.77 15.75 23.96
N SER A 21 -3.08 14.46 23.90
CA SER A 21 -2.42 13.56 22.95
C SER A 21 -2.84 13.86 21.50
N ALA A 22 -2.03 13.45 20.53
CA ALA A 22 -2.39 13.57 19.11
C ALA A 22 -3.72 12.89 18.79
N SER A 23 -4.05 11.77 19.46
CA SER A 23 -5.33 11.05 19.29
C SER A 23 -6.53 11.84 19.83
N ASP A 24 -6.35 12.57 20.93
CA ASP A 24 -7.43 13.43 21.50
C ASP A 24 -7.71 14.60 20.55
N ILE A 25 -6.66 15.26 20.06
CA ILE A 25 -6.78 16.34 19.09
C ILE A 25 -7.44 15.83 17.79
N TYR A 26 -7.05 14.66 17.31
CA TYR A 26 -7.66 14.04 16.14
C TYR A 26 -9.16 13.78 16.34
N ALA A 27 -9.55 13.30 17.52
CA ALA A 27 -10.94 13.04 17.85
C ALA A 27 -11.79 14.34 17.88
N ILE A 28 -11.24 15.44 18.43
CA ILE A 28 -11.89 16.76 18.47
C ILE A 28 -12.00 17.35 17.06
N CYS A 29 -10.91 17.31 16.29
CA CYS A 29 -10.83 17.89 14.93
C CYS A 29 -11.47 17.03 13.84
N LYS A 30 -12.07 15.90 14.17
CA LYS A 30 -12.56 14.88 13.25
C LYS A 30 -13.30 15.47 12.02
N GLY A 31 -12.63 15.46 10.88
CA GLY A 31 -13.18 15.94 9.60
C GLY A 31 -13.28 17.47 9.45
N GLN A 32 -12.68 18.22 10.36
CA GLN A 32 -12.61 19.68 10.33
C GLN A 32 -11.16 20.15 10.04
N ALA A 33 -11.02 21.27 9.34
CA ALA A 33 -9.73 21.88 9.11
C ALA A 33 -9.27 22.60 10.38
N VAL A 34 -8.02 22.41 10.79
CA VAL A 34 -7.43 23.11 11.94
C VAL A 34 -7.41 24.62 11.68
N PRO A 35 -7.92 25.45 12.61
CA PRO A 35 -7.84 26.90 12.48
C PRO A 35 -6.38 27.37 12.43
N GLU A 36 -6.08 28.36 11.57
CA GLU A 36 -4.70 28.87 11.42
C GLU A 36 -4.12 29.39 12.74
N ASP A 37 -4.93 30.05 13.55
CA ASP A 37 -4.51 30.62 14.83
C ASP A 37 -4.16 29.54 15.88
N LEU A 38 -4.77 28.35 15.81
CA LEU A 38 -4.54 27.24 16.73
C LEU A 38 -3.50 26.22 16.20
N ARG A 39 -3.15 26.29 14.92
CA ARG A 39 -2.20 25.36 14.28
C ARG A 39 -0.86 25.29 15.00
N PRO A 40 -0.25 26.42 15.46
CA PRO A 40 1.00 26.36 16.20
C PRO A 40 0.93 25.51 17.46
N ASP A 41 -0.14 25.62 18.22
CA ASP A 41 -0.33 24.88 19.47
C ASP A 41 -0.69 23.42 19.20
N VAL A 42 -1.51 23.16 18.18
CA VAL A 42 -1.85 21.79 17.71
C VAL A 42 -0.57 21.06 17.30
N TRP A 43 0.31 21.65 16.49
CA TRP A 43 1.53 20.98 16.07
C TRP A 43 2.49 20.74 17.23
N GLN A 44 2.62 21.70 18.18
CA GLN A 44 3.44 21.52 19.38
C GLN A 44 2.92 20.37 20.24
N ALA A 45 1.60 20.27 20.43
CA ALA A 45 0.99 19.20 21.21
C ALA A 45 1.11 17.82 20.49
N CYS A 46 0.80 17.75 19.20
CA CYS A 46 0.90 16.50 18.42
C CYS A 46 2.34 15.95 18.34
N LEU A 47 3.34 16.82 18.36
CA LEU A 47 4.77 16.47 18.33
C LEU A 47 5.41 16.34 19.71
N ASP A 48 4.63 16.51 20.78
CA ASP A 48 5.08 16.41 22.18
C ASP A 48 6.28 17.34 22.48
N VAL A 49 6.17 18.61 22.04
CA VAL A 49 7.25 19.61 22.24
C VAL A 49 6.83 20.80 23.10
N THR A 50 5.60 20.84 23.57
CA THR A 50 5.03 21.98 24.33
C THR A 50 5.89 22.34 25.56
N ASP A 51 6.40 21.32 26.28
CA ASP A 51 7.16 21.51 27.54
C ASP A 51 8.68 21.37 27.36
N ARG A 52 9.20 21.26 26.13
CA ARG A 52 10.65 21.08 25.90
C ARG A 52 11.52 22.28 26.30
N GLY A 53 10.91 23.45 26.55
CA GLY A 53 11.59 24.64 26.97
C GLY A 53 12.50 25.23 25.88
N ASN A 54 13.42 26.12 26.30
CA ASN A 54 14.33 26.78 25.39
C ASN A 54 15.68 26.05 25.30
N GLN A 55 15.74 25.03 24.41
CA GLN A 55 16.99 24.30 24.15
C GLN A 55 18.08 25.18 23.54
N LEU A 56 17.72 26.16 22.70
CA LEU A 56 18.65 27.12 22.11
C LEU A 56 19.30 28.07 23.13
N SER A 57 18.84 28.11 24.40
CA SER A 57 19.48 28.92 25.44
C SER A 57 20.94 28.52 25.70
N GLN A 58 21.31 27.28 25.38
CA GLN A 58 22.70 26.79 25.48
C GLN A 58 23.55 27.12 24.25
N PHE A 59 22.95 27.64 23.20
CA PHE A 59 23.64 28.02 21.99
C PHE A 59 24.26 29.40 22.16
N ASN A 60 25.59 29.44 22.17
CA ASN A 60 26.34 30.69 22.36
C ASN A 60 26.51 31.51 21.07
N GLU A 61 25.70 31.25 20.04
CA GLU A 61 25.75 31.87 18.70
C GLU A 61 27.16 31.81 18.06
N VAL A 62 27.85 30.70 18.27
CA VAL A 62 29.15 30.43 17.65
C VAL A 62 28.93 29.72 16.33
N PHE A 63 29.17 30.43 15.24
CA PHE A 63 28.98 29.95 13.85
C PHE A 63 30.33 29.53 13.27
N ASP A 64 30.83 28.36 13.70
CA ASP A 64 32.17 27.84 13.39
C ASP A 64 32.17 26.48 12.68
N LEU A 65 31.05 26.09 12.13
CA LEU A 65 30.97 24.84 11.34
C LEU A 65 31.76 24.97 10.03
N PRO A 66 32.39 23.91 9.53
CA PRO A 66 33.04 23.92 8.23
C PRO A 66 32.11 24.37 7.09
N GLU A 67 30.82 24.02 7.19
CA GLU A 67 29.76 24.30 6.22
C GLU A 67 29.03 25.63 6.47
N GLN A 68 29.49 26.45 7.44
CA GLN A 68 28.77 27.66 7.90
C GLN A 68 28.43 28.63 6.76
N ASN A 69 29.37 28.83 5.82
CA ASN A 69 29.14 29.72 4.69
C ASN A 69 28.04 29.16 3.75
N ILE A 70 28.01 27.84 3.55
CA ILE A 70 26.99 27.18 2.73
C ILE A 70 25.63 27.36 3.41
N ILE A 71 25.54 27.12 4.72
CA ILE A 71 24.30 27.31 5.49
C ILE A 71 23.77 28.72 5.32
N ARG A 72 24.65 29.73 5.48
CA ARG A 72 24.27 31.15 5.37
C ARG A 72 23.78 31.51 3.97
N ASP A 73 24.50 31.10 2.94
CA ASP A 73 24.14 31.36 1.54
C ASP A 73 22.79 30.72 1.20
N ASP A 74 22.57 29.47 1.64
CA ASP A 74 21.32 28.73 1.40
C ASP A 74 20.15 29.37 2.16
N CYS A 75 20.33 29.82 3.41
CA CYS A 75 19.31 30.56 4.16
C CYS A 75 18.89 31.84 3.45
N GLN A 76 19.86 32.58 2.88
CA GLN A 76 19.61 33.82 2.13
C GLN A 76 18.85 33.51 0.82
N GLU A 77 19.27 32.49 0.08
CA GLU A 77 18.62 32.06 -1.15
C GLU A 77 17.18 31.58 -0.87
N PHE A 78 17.00 30.80 0.21
CA PHE A 78 15.67 30.27 0.61
C PHE A 78 14.73 31.44 0.98
N PHE A 79 15.20 32.42 1.79
CA PHE A 79 14.38 33.58 2.12
C PHE A 79 13.97 34.37 0.87
N ALA A 80 14.87 34.56 -0.07
CA ALA A 80 14.57 35.28 -1.32
C ALA A 80 13.44 34.56 -2.13
N LYS A 81 13.31 33.24 -2.03
CA LYS A 81 12.25 32.46 -2.65
C LYS A 81 10.89 32.56 -1.93
N LEU A 82 10.89 32.86 -0.63
CA LEU A 82 9.65 33.01 0.15
C LEU A 82 8.85 34.26 -0.20
N GLY A 83 9.47 35.25 -0.86
CA GLY A 83 8.80 36.48 -1.31
C GLY A 83 8.37 37.44 -0.19
N ASN A 84 8.96 37.34 1.00
CA ASN A 84 8.67 38.21 2.14
C ASN A 84 9.33 39.61 1.99
N ASP A 85 8.82 40.58 2.73
CA ASP A 85 9.38 41.93 2.76
C ASP A 85 10.80 41.94 3.30
N ASP A 86 11.67 42.82 2.73
CA ASP A 86 13.08 42.92 3.09
C ASP A 86 13.32 43.31 4.57
N GLU A 87 12.33 43.88 5.25
CA GLU A 87 12.43 44.27 6.66
C GLU A 87 12.59 43.07 7.60
N ASP A 88 11.95 41.95 7.32
CA ASP A 88 12.02 40.73 8.13
C ASP A 88 13.21 39.83 7.78
N LYS A 89 13.88 40.12 6.66
CA LYS A 89 14.95 39.27 6.10
C LYS A 89 16.05 38.96 7.11
N VAL A 90 16.55 39.97 7.80
CA VAL A 90 17.70 39.82 8.70
C VAL A 90 17.36 38.88 9.86
N PHE A 91 16.15 39.01 10.41
CA PHE A 91 15.70 38.18 11.54
C PHE A 91 15.45 36.72 11.11
N VAL A 92 14.71 36.52 10.04
CA VAL A 92 14.39 35.16 9.56
C VAL A 92 15.64 34.41 9.13
N VAL A 93 16.54 35.04 8.37
CA VAL A 93 17.80 34.40 7.95
C VAL A 93 18.68 34.07 9.15
N SER A 94 18.77 34.96 10.15
CA SER A 94 19.51 34.70 11.39
C SER A 94 18.90 33.56 12.21
N ASP A 95 17.57 33.45 12.26
CA ASP A 95 16.88 32.37 12.96
C ASP A 95 17.12 31.04 12.27
N LEU A 96 16.99 30.98 10.95
CA LEU A 96 17.24 29.77 10.15
C LEU A 96 18.71 29.32 10.31
N GLU A 97 19.67 30.21 10.16
CA GLU A 97 21.09 29.90 10.34
C GLU A 97 21.38 29.36 11.75
N SER A 98 20.79 29.99 12.79
CA SER A 98 20.94 29.55 14.19
C SER A 98 20.37 28.18 14.44
N ILE A 99 19.16 27.90 13.93
CA ILE A 99 18.46 26.60 14.07
C ILE A 99 19.28 25.47 13.43
N ILE A 100 19.72 25.68 12.18
CA ILE A 100 20.49 24.67 11.45
C ILE A 100 21.85 24.45 12.10
N THR A 101 22.56 25.53 12.47
CA THR A 101 23.87 25.42 13.11
C THR A 101 23.77 24.68 14.44
N TYR A 102 22.78 25.03 15.27
CA TYR A 102 22.57 24.36 16.54
C TYR A 102 22.24 22.88 16.37
N TYR A 103 21.34 22.54 15.42
CA TYR A 103 21.01 21.16 15.11
C TYR A 103 22.24 20.35 14.66
N CYS A 104 23.09 20.90 13.79
CA CYS A 104 24.33 20.23 13.40
C CYS A 104 25.24 19.95 14.60
N LYS A 105 25.37 20.92 15.52
CA LYS A 105 26.22 20.77 16.70
C LYS A 105 25.69 19.74 17.70
N THR A 106 24.39 19.65 17.87
CA THR A 106 23.77 18.77 18.85
C THR A 106 23.63 17.33 18.32
N SER A 107 23.23 17.18 17.06
CA SER A 107 23.03 15.85 16.43
C SER A 107 24.32 15.26 15.84
N GLY A 108 25.38 16.09 15.65
CA GLY A 108 26.59 15.68 14.93
C GLY A 108 26.39 15.50 13.41
N ALA A 109 25.23 15.88 12.88
CA ALA A 109 24.93 15.79 11.46
C ALA A 109 25.68 16.88 10.68
N GLN A 110 26.17 16.54 9.49
CA GLN A 110 26.75 17.50 8.55
C GLN A 110 25.66 18.11 7.67
N TYR A 111 25.79 19.42 7.41
CA TYR A 111 24.88 20.09 6.50
C TYR A 111 25.34 19.92 5.05
N GLU A 112 24.40 19.52 4.19
CA GLU A 112 24.62 19.42 2.75
C GLU A 112 23.60 20.29 2.03
N ARG A 113 24.03 20.98 0.96
CA ARG A 113 23.15 21.79 0.13
C ARG A 113 22.04 20.91 -0.47
N GLY A 114 20.78 21.35 -0.34
CA GLY A 114 19.62 20.62 -0.87
C GLY A 114 19.24 19.36 -0.08
N ASN A 115 19.64 19.27 1.20
CA ASN A 115 19.24 18.17 2.09
C ASN A 115 17.76 18.23 2.57
N GLY A 116 17.02 19.27 2.20
CA GLY A 116 15.60 19.43 2.50
C GLY A 116 15.30 20.11 3.86
N TRP A 117 16.31 20.51 4.62
CA TRP A 117 16.07 21.07 5.97
C TRP A 117 15.44 22.46 5.93
N LEU A 118 15.84 23.30 4.97
CA LEU A 118 15.25 24.63 4.81
C LEU A 118 13.79 24.52 4.35
N GLU A 119 13.50 23.60 3.45
CA GLU A 119 12.14 23.33 3.00
C GLU A 119 11.25 22.88 4.16
N LEU A 120 11.75 22.01 5.09
CA LEU A 120 11.03 21.64 6.31
C LEU A 120 10.80 22.84 7.25
N LEU A 121 11.75 23.78 7.30
CA LEU A 121 11.62 24.98 8.13
C LEU A 121 10.61 25.99 7.56
N GLY A 122 10.34 25.96 6.26
CA GLY A 122 9.42 26.90 5.61
C GLY A 122 8.03 26.98 6.27
N PRO A 123 7.28 25.87 6.37
CA PRO A 123 5.99 25.86 7.06
C PRO A 123 6.08 26.25 8.55
N LEU A 124 7.18 25.92 9.22
CA LEU A 124 7.38 26.25 10.63
C LEU A 124 7.62 27.74 10.86
N VAL A 125 8.38 28.40 9.98
CA VAL A 125 8.56 29.86 10.00
C VAL A 125 7.25 30.59 9.75
N ALA A 126 6.39 30.05 8.89
CA ALA A 126 5.06 30.61 8.63
C ALA A 126 4.15 30.64 9.87
N LEU A 127 4.40 29.80 10.88
CA LEU A 127 3.67 29.81 12.16
C LEU A 127 4.03 31.03 13.03
N LYS A 128 5.09 31.77 12.71
CA LYS A 128 5.56 32.96 13.48
C LYS A 128 5.84 32.67 14.96
N LEU A 129 6.28 31.44 15.27
CA LEU A 129 6.69 31.06 16.62
C LEU A 129 8.07 31.63 17.00
N PRO A 130 8.38 31.74 18.30
CA PRO A 130 9.72 32.00 18.75
C PRO A 130 10.73 30.99 18.21
N ARG A 131 11.96 31.40 17.93
CA ARG A 131 13.05 30.57 17.38
C ARG A 131 13.23 29.24 18.12
N CYS A 132 13.10 29.22 19.45
CA CYS A 132 13.21 28.00 20.25
C CYS A 132 12.07 27.00 19.98
N ALA A 133 10.85 27.47 19.84
CA ALA A 133 9.71 26.60 19.52
C ALA A 133 9.81 26.06 18.07
N THR A 134 10.23 26.89 17.13
CA THR A 134 10.52 26.48 15.75
C THR A 134 11.61 25.40 15.70
N TYR A 135 12.68 25.55 16.50
CA TYR A 135 13.72 24.52 16.62
C TYR A 135 13.17 23.21 17.19
N ASN A 136 12.39 23.27 18.28
CA ASN A 136 11.84 22.08 18.91
C ASN A 136 10.92 21.31 17.95
N LEU A 137 10.10 22.00 17.15
CA LEU A 137 9.27 21.39 16.10
C LEU A 137 10.14 20.78 15.00
N PHE A 138 11.15 21.51 14.52
CA PHE A 138 12.04 21.01 13.47
C PHE A 138 12.79 19.74 13.91
N GLU A 139 13.37 19.75 15.11
CA GLU A 139 14.05 18.59 15.69
C GLU A 139 13.11 17.38 15.79
N ALA A 140 11.90 17.57 16.35
CA ALA A 140 10.91 16.51 16.47
C ALA A 140 10.49 15.92 15.11
N ILE A 141 10.25 16.77 14.11
CA ILE A 141 9.93 16.31 12.75
C ILE A 141 11.08 15.51 12.17
N LYS A 142 12.31 15.99 12.32
CA LYS A 142 13.51 15.31 11.81
C LYS A 142 13.71 13.93 12.44
N GLU A 143 13.48 13.82 13.74
CA GLU A 143 13.71 12.57 14.48
C GLU A 143 12.59 11.54 14.28
N LEU A 144 11.34 12.01 14.28
CA LEU A 144 10.16 11.13 14.31
C LEU A 144 9.63 10.78 12.91
N TYR A 145 9.76 11.69 11.93
CA TYR A 145 9.04 11.54 10.65
C TYR A 145 9.94 11.46 9.42
N ILE A 146 11.20 11.83 9.52
CA ILE A 146 12.12 11.69 8.38
C ILE A 146 12.85 10.35 8.48
N PRO A 147 12.68 9.45 7.50
CA PRO A 147 13.32 8.14 7.53
C PRO A 147 14.84 8.29 7.44
N ARG A 148 15.53 7.42 8.15
CA ARG A 148 16.99 7.37 8.14
C ARG A 148 17.49 6.55 6.95
N GLY A 149 18.41 7.09 6.18
CA GLY A 149 18.96 6.41 4.99
C GLY A 149 18.01 6.35 3.80
N GLU A 150 18.33 5.49 2.85
CA GLU A 150 17.59 5.39 1.57
C GLU A 150 16.68 4.16 1.48
N ILE A 151 16.48 3.43 2.58
CA ILE A 151 15.68 2.20 2.60
C ILE A 151 14.21 2.45 2.23
N TYR A 152 13.70 3.67 2.49
CA TYR A 152 12.35 4.07 2.13
C TYR A 152 12.01 3.84 0.65
N SER A 153 13.01 3.96 -0.22
CA SER A 153 12.86 3.72 -1.66
C SER A 153 12.49 2.26 -1.94
N SER A 154 13.20 1.31 -1.34
CA SER A 154 12.90 -0.12 -1.46
C SER A 154 11.54 -0.45 -0.85
N VAL A 155 11.21 0.16 0.28
CA VAL A 155 9.92 -0.02 0.96
C VAL A 155 8.77 0.51 0.10
N LEU A 156 8.90 1.70 -0.47
CA LEU A 156 7.89 2.28 -1.37
C LEU A 156 7.72 1.44 -2.64
N ARG A 157 8.82 0.88 -3.19
CA ARG A 157 8.73 -0.04 -4.33
C ARG A 157 7.92 -1.30 -3.97
N LEU A 158 8.13 -1.88 -2.77
CA LEU A 158 7.36 -3.04 -2.32
C LEU A 158 5.88 -2.70 -2.11
N LEU A 159 5.55 -1.53 -1.58
CA LEU A 159 4.17 -1.04 -1.49
C LEU A 159 3.54 -0.89 -2.87
N LEU A 160 4.27 -0.29 -3.82
CA LEU A 160 3.78 -0.13 -5.18
C LEU A 160 3.58 -1.50 -5.86
N LEU A 161 4.51 -2.44 -5.67
CA LEU A 161 4.39 -3.80 -6.19
C LEU A 161 3.18 -4.54 -5.60
N TYR A 162 2.87 -4.29 -4.34
CA TYR A 162 1.76 -4.92 -3.63
C TYR A 162 0.39 -4.40 -4.11
N HIS A 163 0.26 -3.09 -4.26
CA HIS A 163 -1.00 -2.44 -4.61
C HIS A 163 -1.22 -2.27 -6.12
N GLU A 164 -0.16 -1.95 -6.87
CA GLU A 164 -0.20 -1.69 -8.31
C GLU A 164 0.98 -2.37 -9.04
N PRO A 165 0.96 -3.71 -9.13
CA PRO A 165 2.07 -4.48 -9.69
C PRO A 165 2.36 -4.18 -11.17
N GLU A 166 1.36 -3.83 -11.97
CA GLU A 166 1.55 -3.45 -13.37
C GLU A 166 2.36 -2.15 -13.49
N LEU A 167 2.00 -1.15 -12.70
CA LEU A 167 2.70 0.13 -12.67
C LEU A 167 4.14 -0.03 -12.15
N CYS A 168 4.33 -0.83 -11.09
CA CYS A 168 5.65 -1.16 -10.57
C CYS A 168 6.51 -1.86 -11.65
N SER A 169 5.97 -2.85 -12.35
CA SER A 169 6.66 -3.58 -13.42
C SER A 169 7.04 -2.66 -14.58
N PHE A 170 6.18 -1.71 -14.94
CA PHE A 170 6.48 -0.70 -15.95
C PHE A 170 7.67 0.18 -15.53
N LEU A 171 7.65 0.73 -14.32
CA LEU A 171 8.73 1.57 -13.79
C LEU A 171 10.04 0.80 -13.67
N ASP A 172 10.01 -0.45 -13.22
CA ASP A 172 11.18 -1.34 -13.18
C ASP A 172 11.76 -1.59 -14.59
N THR A 173 10.91 -1.80 -15.59
CA THR A 173 11.32 -1.98 -16.99
C THR A 173 12.01 -0.73 -17.53
N LYS A 174 11.52 0.45 -17.16
CA LYS A 174 12.12 1.75 -17.49
C LYS A 174 13.33 2.09 -16.61
N ARG A 175 13.64 1.27 -15.59
CA ARG A 175 14.69 1.49 -14.59
C ARG A 175 14.49 2.79 -13.79
N VAL A 176 13.25 3.13 -13.54
CA VAL A 176 12.84 4.27 -12.71
C VAL A 176 12.59 3.75 -11.31
N SER A 177 13.47 4.06 -10.38
CA SER A 177 13.34 3.67 -8.96
C SER A 177 12.80 4.82 -8.10
N PRO A 178 12.10 4.54 -6.99
CA PRO A 178 11.45 5.58 -6.18
C PRO A 178 12.39 6.66 -5.65
N ASP A 179 13.66 6.34 -5.33
CA ASP A 179 14.65 7.33 -4.89
C ASP A 179 14.85 8.48 -5.88
N GLN A 180 14.67 8.20 -7.17
CA GLN A 180 14.92 9.17 -8.24
C GLN A 180 13.85 10.26 -8.33
N TYR A 181 12.63 10.00 -7.84
CA TYR A 181 11.52 10.96 -7.91
C TYR A 181 10.91 11.34 -6.55
N THR A 182 11.10 10.52 -5.50
CA THR A 182 10.49 10.80 -4.18
C THR A 182 11.43 11.42 -3.17
N LYS A 183 12.72 11.55 -3.46
CA LYS A 183 13.70 12.09 -2.50
C LYS A 183 13.29 13.46 -1.97
N GLY A 184 12.83 14.36 -2.83
CA GLY A 184 12.31 15.66 -2.45
C GLY A 184 11.02 15.59 -1.63
N TRP A 185 10.16 14.60 -1.86
CA TRP A 185 8.91 14.44 -1.11
C TRP A 185 9.15 13.95 0.31
N VAL A 186 9.95 12.89 0.42
CA VAL A 186 10.22 12.19 1.69
C VAL A 186 11.06 13.03 2.63
N ASN A 187 12.15 13.61 2.15
CA ASN A 187 13.09 14.39 2.99
C ASN A 187 12.51 15.71 3.48
N THR A 188 11.45 16.21 2.84
CA THR A 188 10.80 17.48 3.18
C THR A 188 9.35 17.34 3.62
N LEU A 189 8.84 16.12 3.76
CA LEU A 189 7.40 15.85 3.98
C LEU A 189 6.53 16.69 3.03
N PHE A 190 6.89 16.69 1.73
CA PHE A 190 6.27 17.45 0.65
C PHE A 190 6.43 18.98 0.71
N ALA A 191 7.06 19.54 1.73
CA ALA A 191 7.21 21.00 1.84
C ALA A 191 8.07 21.63 0.74
N GLY A 192 8.98 20.85 0.12
CA GLY A 192 9.80 21.31 -0.99
C GLY A 192 9.10 21.32 -2.36
N VAL A 193 7.90 20.71 -2.46
CA VAL A 193 7.22 20.47 -3.76
C VAL A 193 5.77 20.94 -3.79
N CYS A 194 5.06 20.97 -2.67
CA CYS A 194 3.68 21.44 -2.57
C CYS A 194 3.62 22.92 -2.17
N SER A 195 2.48 23.55 -2.44
CA SER A 195 2.20 24.91 -1.95
C SER A 195 2.07 24.93 -0.43
N LEU A 196 2.43 26.05 0.21
CA LEU A 196 2.36 26.19 1.66
C LEU A 196 0.97 25.85 2.26
N PRO A 197 -0.16 26.31 1.68
CA PRO A 197 -1.49 25.92 2.18
C PRO A 197 -1.74 24.41 2.11
N ALA A 198 -1.31 23.74 1.02
CA ALA A 198 -1.45 22.29 0.88
C ALA A 198 -0.60 21.54 1.91
N VAL A 199 0.64 21.99 2.13
CA VAL A 199 1.54 21.41 3.16
C VAL A 199 0.97 21.58 4.55
N CYS A 200 0.49 22.78 4.91
CA CYS A 200 -0.10 23.01 6.23
C CYS A 200 -1.30 22.09 6.49
N THR A 201 -2.22 21.96 5.52
CA THR A 201 -3.36 21.05 5.63
C THR A 201 -2.92 19.58 5.71
N MET A 202 -1.89 19.20 4.97
CA MET A 202 -1.33 17.84 4.99
C MET A 202 -0.68 17.54 6.35
N TRP A 203 0.12 18.46 6.89
CA TRP A 203 0.79 18.29 8.19
C TRP A 203 -0.18 18.31 9.36
N ASP A 204 -1.27 19.10 9.30
CA ASP A 204 -2.35 19.04 10.28
C ASP A 204 -2.85 17.59 10.43
N LEU A 205 -3.18 16.93 9.32
CA LEU A 205 -3.66 15.54 9.33
C LEU A 205 -2.54 14.55 9.70
N TYR A 206 -1.34 14.77 9.22
CA TYR A 206 -0.20 13.88 9.41
C TYR A 206 0.24 13.80 10.87
N PHE A 207 0.40 14.95 11.53
CA PHE A 207 0.82 14.99 12.93
C PHE A 207 -0.29 14.48 13.87
N MET A 208 -1.56 14.80 13.60
CA MET A 208 -2.67 14.26 14.37
C MET A 208 -2.79 12.72 14.30
N GLN A 209 -2.38 12.10 13.18
CA GLN A 209 -2.38 10.64 13.06
C GLN A 209 -1.20 9.99 13.78
N ALA A 210 -0.13 10.73 14.07
CA ALA A 210 1.09 10.25 14.71
C ALA A 210 1.70 8.99 14.05
N ASP A 211 1.54 8.86 12.71
CA ASP A 211 2.03 7.71 11.94
C ASP A 211 3.16 8.11 10.99
N PRO A 212 4.43 7.82 11.31
CA PRO A 212 5.57 8.16 10.45
C PRO A 212 5.53 7.51 9.06
N PHE A 213 4.84 6.37 8.91
CA PHE A 213 4.70 5.69 7.63
C PHE A 213 3.70 6.35 6.68
N PHE A 214 2.84 7.24 7.20
CA PHE A 214 1.78 7.84 6.39
C PHE A 214 2.32 8.57 5.16
N MET A 215 3.51 9.18 5.26
CA MET A 215 4.22 9.81 4.15
C MET A 215 4.49 8.84 2.98
N LEU A 216 4.77 7.56 3.26
CA LEU A 216 4.94 6.55 2.20
C LEU A 216 3.63 6.27 1.46
N PHE A 217 2.50 6.24 2.19
CA PHE A 217 1.18 6.07 1.58
C PHE A 217 0.76 7.30 0.79
N LEU A 218 1.07 8.50 1.25
CA LEU A 218 0.89 9.72 0.45
C LEU A 218 1.72 9.66 -0.85
N SER A 219 2.98 9.24 -0.76
CA SER A 219 3.85 9.07 -1.93
C SER A 219 3.31 7.99 -2.87
N LEU A 220 2.81 6.88 -2.34
CA LEU A 220 2.17 5.81 -3.11
C LEU A 220 0.97 6.34 -3.91
N ILE A 221 0.08 7.09 -3.24
CA ILE A 221 -1.12 7.63 -3.88
C ILE A 221 -0.80 8.68 -4.95
N MET A 222 0.25 9.49 -4.76
CA MET A 222 0.72 10.39 -5.82
C MET A 222 1.01 9.63 -7.11
N VAL A 223 1.73 8.51 -7.00
CA VAL A 223 2.11 7.69 -8.16
C VAL A 223 0.90 6.93 -8.72
N ILE A 224 0.06 6.33 -7.88
CA ILE A 224 -1.14 5.59 -8.30
C ILE A 224 -2.15 6.52 -9.00
N ASN A 225 -2.38 7.71 -8.48
CA ASN A 225 -3.31 8.67 -9.09
C ASN A 225 -2.88 9.10 -10.50
N ALA A 226 -1.60 9.00 -10.80
CA ALA A 226 -1.03 9.30 -12.11
C ALA A 226 -0.78 8.04 -12.97
N ARG A 227 -1.28 6.88 -12.56
CA ARG A 227 -1.07 5.59 -13.21
C ARG A 227 -1.25 5.65 -14.72
N GLU A 228 -2.38 6.16 -15.19
CA GLU A 228 -2.71 6.23 -16.62
C GLU A 228 -1.73 7.11 -17.40
N GLN A 229 -1.40 8.28 -16.84
CA GLN A 229 -0.42 9.18 -17.42
C GLN A 229 0.96 8.50 -17.53
N ILE A 230 1.41 7.85 -16.45
CA ILE A 230 2.72 7.16 -16.43
C ILE A 230 2.73 6.00 -17.44
N LEU A 231 1.70 5.17 -17.46
CA LEU A 231 1.60 4.04 -18.40
C LEU A 231 1.50 4.49 -19.86
N SER A 232 0.99 5.69 -20.14
CA SER A 232 0.96 6.25 -21.50
C SER A 232 2.36 6.63 -22.02
N MET A 233 3.35 6.84 -21.14
CA MET A 233 4.73 7.24 -21.46
C MET A 233 5.61 6.06 -21.91
N LYS A 234 5.05 5.10 -22.67
CA LYS A 234 5.76 3.90 -23.10
C LYS A 234 6.97 4.19 -23.99
N ASP A 235 6.87 5.23 -24.80
CA ASP A 235 7.90 5.61 -25.78
C ASP A 235 8.86 6.68 -25.23
N ASP A 236 8.57 7.24 -24.05
CA ASP A 236 9.37 8.29 -23.45
C ASP A 236 10.64 7.73 -22.81
N ASP A 237 11.63 8.59 -22.70
CA ASP A 237 12.91 8.27 -22.06
C ASP A 237 12.74 8.27 -20.53
N LYS A 238 13.72 7.67 -19.86
CA LYS A 238 13.73 7.53 -18.40
C LYS A 238 13.62 8.88 -17.68
N GLN A 239 14.34 9.90 -18.15
CA GLN A 239 14.39 11.20 -17.47
C GLN A 239 13.05 11.91 -17.56
N SER A 240 12.39 11.87 -18.71
CA SER A 240 11.05 12.45 -18.89
C SER A 240 10.02 11.85 -17.93
N ILE A 241 10.10 10.52 -17.70
CA ILE A 241 9.22 9.85 -16.73
C ILE A 241 9.52 10.32 -15.30
N ILE A 242 10.82 10.40 -14.92
CA ILE A 242 11.22 10.89 -13.59
C ILE A 242 10.73 12.32 -13.37
N ASP A 243 10.96 13.20 -14.34
CA ASP A 243 10.58 14.61 -14.23
C ASP A 243 9.04 14.76 -14.12
N ALA A 244 8.29 14.01 -14.93
CA ALA A 244 6.84 14.00 -14.86
C ALA A 244 6.32 13.56 -13.48
N ILE A 245 6.86 12.47 -12.93
CA ILE A 245 6.45 11.98 -11.60
C ILE A 245 6.86 12.97 -10.52
N SER A 246 8.08 13.49 -10.55
CA SER A 246 8.61 14.40 -9.53
C SER A 246 7.78 15.67 -9.37
N MET A 247 7.16 16.14 -10.46
CA MET A 247 6.35 17.36 -10.48
C MET A 247 4.88 17.17 -10.06
N MET A 248 4.42 15.94 -9.90
CA MET A 248 3.00 15.66 -9.58
C MET A 248 2.50 16.35 -8.30
N PRO A 249 3.26 16.35 -7.18
CA PRO A 249 2.79 17.01 -5.97
C PRO A 249 2.60 18.52 -6.10
N CYS A 250 3.28 19.17 -7.06
CA CYS A 250 3.12 20.61 -7.30
C CYS A 250 1.71 21.01 -7.71
N ALA A 251 0.94 20.07 -8.28
CA ALA A 251 -0.43 20.28 -8.71
C ALA A 251 -1.48 20.06 -7.61
N LEU A 252 -1.07 19.61 -6.42
CA LEU A 252 -1.98 19.35 -5.30
C LEU A 252 -2.44 20.67 -4.68
N GLU A 253 -3.76 20.92 -4.71
CA GLU A 253 -4.38 22.07 -4.06
C GLU A 253 -4.79 21.72 -2.62
N ALA A 254 -4.82 22.71 -1.72
CA ALA A 254 -5.16 22.48 -0.31
C ALA A 254 -6.56 21.85 -0.12
N GLU A 255 -7.48 22.14 -1.04
CA GLU A 255 -8.85 21.58 -1.04
C GLU A 255 -8.88 20.07 -1.33
N ASP A 256 -7.89 19.55 -2.07
CA ASP A 256 -7.81 18.14 -2.46
C ASP A 256 -7.05 17.29 -1.43
N VAL A 257 -6.29 17.92 -0.51
CA VAL A 257 -5.44 17.22 0.47
C VAL A 257 -6.23 16.25 1.32
N THR A 258 -7.42 16.63 1.80
CA THR A 258 -8.25 15.77 2.65
C THR A 258 -8.65 14.47 1.94
N ASP A 259 -9.03 14.57 0.67
CA ASP A 259 -9.38 13.39 -0.14
C ASP A 259 -8.14 12.52 -0.41
N PHE A 260 -6.98 13.14 -0.66
CA PHE A 260 -5.70 12.45 -0.79
C PHE A 260 -5.31 11.70 0.49
N CYS A 261 -5.40 12.35 1.64
CA CYS A 261 -5.11 11.73 2.92
C CYS A 261 -6.08 10.58 3.23
N SER A 262 -7.37 10.74 2.92
CA SER A 262 -8.37 9.68 3.09
C SER A 262 -8.05 8.46 2.22
N LEU A 263 -7.60 8.69 0.98
CA LEU A 263 -7.18 7.63 0.09
C LEU A 263 -5.89 6.95 0.59
N ALA A 264 -4.93 7.72 1.09
CA ALA A 264 -3.71 7.17 1.70
C ALA A 264 -4.02 6.29 2.92
N GLN A 265 -4.97 6.69 3.77
CA GLN A 265 -5.46 5.88 4.89
C GLN A 265 -6.09 4.56 4.41
N TYR A 266 -6.90 4.60 3.35
CA TYR A 266 -7.47 3.39 2.76
C TYR A 266 -6.40 2.39 2.33
N TYR A 267 -5.36 2.85 1.62
CA TYR A 267 -4.25 1.97 1.22
C TYR A 267 -3.43 1.49 2.43
N ALA A 268 -3.28 2.33 3.46
CA ALA A 268 -2.63 1.92 4.71
C ALA A 268 -3.40 0.79 5.42
N MET A 269 -4.75 0.85 5.44
CA MET A 269 -5.60 -0.21 6.00
C MET A 269 -5.56 -1.50 5.15
N LYS A 270 -5.36 -1.40 3.84
CA LYS A 270 -5.19 -2.54 2.93
C LYS A 270 -3.76 -3.09 2.91
N THR A 271 -2.87 -2.59 3.76
CA THR A 271 -1.49 -3.07 3.90
C THR A 271 -1.33 -3.85 5.20
N PRO A 272 -0.67 -5.02 5.21
CA PRO A 272 -0.41 -5.79 6.41
C PRO A 272 0.18 -4.97 7.56
N SER A 273 -0.28 -5.20 8.78
CA SER A 273 0.15 -4.42 9.96
C SER A 273 1.61 -4.65 10.33
N SER A 274 2.13 -5.85 10.10
CA SER A 274 3.53 -6.20 10.32
C SER A 274 4.49 -5.35 9.47
N PHE A 275 4.03 -4.81 8.34
CA PHE A 275 4.80 -3.86 7.53
C PHE A 275 5.32 -2.69 8.37
N LYS A 276 4.45 -2.05 9.16
CA LYS A 276 4.85 -0.92 10.01
C LYS A 276 5.69 -1.38 11.20
N HIS A 277 5.25 -2.44 11.87
CA HIS A 277 5.91 -2.96 13.06
C HIS A 277 7.36 -3.39 12.79
N ASP A 278 7.58 -4.14 11.72
CA ASP A 278 8.89 -4.71 11.39
C ASP A 278 9.85 -3.65 10.80
N LEU A 279 9.32 -2.65 10.12
CA LEU A 279 10.13 -1.63 9.46
C LEU A 279 10.39 -0.38 10.32
N TYR A 280 9.61 -0.14 11.37
CA TYR A 280 9.79 1.05 12.22
C TYR A 280 11.21 1.13 12.82
N PRO A 281 11.78 0.08 13.43
CA PRO A 281 13.13 0.14 13.98
C PRO A 281 14.22 0.41 12.94
N ILE A 282 13.95 0.03 11.69
CA ILE A 282 14.90 0.15 10.58
C ILE A 282 14.85 1.56 9.96
N MET A 283 13.65 2.12 9.80
CA MET A 283 13.47 3.41 9.14
C MET A 283 13.60 4.60 10.07
N PHE A 284 13.15 4.46 11.32
CA PHE A 284 13.09 5.55 12.30
C PHE A 284 13.88 5.27 13.58
N GLY A 285 14.31 4.03 13.82
CA GLY A 285 15.15 3.62 14.95
C GLY A 285 16.65 3.65 14.65
N ASP A 286 17.45 3.07 15.59
CA ASP A 286 18.91 3.02 15.47
C ASP A 286 19.45 1.78 14.76
N ASN A 287 18.58 0.92 14.26
CA ASN A 287 18.93 -0.36 13.62
C ASN A 287 19.03 -0.19 12.09
N TYR A 288 20.20 0.24 11.59
CA TYR A 288 20.41 0.56 10.16
C TYR A 288 20.69 -0.65 9.26
N GLU A 289 20.93 -1.85 9.78
CA GLU A 289 21.40 -2.98 9.00
C GLU A 289 20.29 -4.00 8.69
N ASN A 290 19.36 -3.68 7.80
CA ASN A 290 18.52 -4.72 7.24
C ASN A 290 18.61 -4.78 5.72
N LYS A 291 19.59 -5.54 5.21
CA LYS A 291 19.75 -5.86 3.80
C LYS A 291 18.60 -6.72 3.23
N PHE A 292 17.74 -7.25 4.11
CA PHE A 292 16.64 -8.14 3.71
C PHE A 292 15.60 -7.43 2.85
N ILE A 293 15.19 -6.21 3.22
CA ILE A 293 14.14 -5.46 2.51
C ILE A 293 14.55 -5.06 1.10
N SER A 294 15.82 -4.67 0.89
CA SER A 294 16.31 -4.27 -0.45
C SER A 294 16.34 -5.44 -1.44
N HIS A 295 16.30 -6.68 -0.96
CA HIS A 295 16.28 -7.90 -1.78
C HIS A 295 14.97 -8.67 -1.67
N ALA A 296 13.97 -8.16 -0.96
CA ALA A 296 12.67 -8.81 -0.83
C ALA A 296 11.97 -8.88 -2.19
N LEU A 297 11.46 -10.06 -2.52
CA LEU A 297 10.74 -10.31 -3.78
C LEU A 297 9.36 -9.64 -3.79
N CYS A 298 8.67 -9.67 -2.65
CA CYS A 298 7.37 -9.06 -2.43
C CYS A 298 7.27 -8.60 -0.97
N LEU A 299 6.13 -8.03 -0.60
CA LEU A 299 5.90 -7.52 0.75
C LEU A 299 6.01 -8.65 1.79
N PRO A 300 6.89 -8.52 2.81
CA PRO A 300 6.99 -9.50 3.87
C PRO A 300 5.85 -9.35 4.88
N VAL A 301 5.37 -10.48 5.43
CA VAL A 301 4.36 -10.56 6.48
C VAL A 301 4.92 -11.37 7.64
N SER A 302 4.72 -10.94 8.88
CA SER A 302 5.17 -11.68 10.06
C SER A 302 4.31 -12.92 10.30
N ALA A 303 4.92 -13.97 10.87
CA ALA A 303 4.18 -15.17 11.28
C ALA A 303 3.12 -14.84 12.33
N GLN A 304 3.40 -13.88 13.22
CA GLN A 304 2.47 -13.41 14.25
C GLN A 304 1.20 -12.86 13.63
N GLU A 305 1.30 -11.87 12.73
CA GLU A 305 0.12 -11.27 12.08
C GLU A 305 -0.71 -12.33 11.34
N LEU A 306 -0.04 -13.25 10.63
CA LEU A 306 -0.73 -14.29 9.90
C LEU A 306 -1.54 -15.22 10.83
N VAL A 307 -0.94 -15.65 11.95
CA VAL A 307 -1.59 -16.54 12.91
C VAL A 307 -2.70 -15.83 13.67
N GLU A 308 -2.48 -14.60 14.13
CA GLU A 308 -3.50 -13.79 14.79
C GLU A 308 -4.69 -13.55 13.86
N ASN A 309 -4.46 -13.22 12.59
CA ASN A 309 -5.49 -13.07 11.57
C ASN A 309 -6.32 -14.35 11.37
N ALA A 310 -5.67 -15.54 11.43
CA ALA A 310 -6.35 -16.82 11.32
C ALA A 310 -7.19 -17.17 12.57
N ILE A 311 -6.80 -16.70 13.76
CA ILE A 311 -7.45 -16.98 15.05
C ILE A 311 -8.57 -15.97 15.33
N GLU A 312 -8.35 -14.67 15.12
CA GLU A 312 -9.33 -13.59 15.39
C GLU A 312 -10.62 -13.73 14.59
N THR A 313 -10.55 -14.29 13.41
CA THR A 313 -11.74 -14.64 12.62
C THR A 313 -12.64 -15.67 13.31
N SER A 314 -12.15 -16.33 14.38
CA SER A 314 -12.94 -17.29 15.18
C SER A 314 -13.73 -16.66 16.31
N SER A 315 -13.38 -15.43 16.73
CA SER A 315 -14.08 -14.69 17.78
C SER A 315 -14.83 -13.50 17.16
N MET A 316 -16.14 -13.65 16.99
CA MET A 316 -17.06 -12.56 16.61
C MET A 316 -17.02 -11.42 17.64
N SER A 317 -16.01 -10.58 17.66
CA SER A 317 -16.06 -9.30 18.37
C SER A 317 -16.37 -8.18 17.37
N ASN A 318 -17.53 -7.56 17.54
CA ASN A 318 -18.10 -6.50 16.69
C ASN A 318 -17.32 -5.18 16.63
N ASN A 319 -16.03 -5.15 17.00
CA ASN A 319 -15.22 -3.95 17.09
C ASN A 319 -13.84 -4.08 16.41
N SER A 320 -13.61 -5.05 15.52
CA SER A 320 -12.34 -5.11 14.81
C SER A 320 -12.31 -4.05 13.72
N VAL A 321 -11.35 -3.12 13.80
CA VAL A 321 -10.78 -2.41 12.65
C VAL A 321 -10.62 -3.45 11.53
N GLU A 322 -11.05 -3.14 10.30
CA GLU A 322 -10.94 -4.04 9.14
C GLU A 322 -9.45 -4.41 8.93
N SER A 323 -9.02 -5.50 9.56
CA SER A 323 -7.68 -6.05 9.36
C SER A 323 -7.58 -6.72 7.98
N VAL A 324 -6.39 -6.68 7.39
CA VAL A 324 -6.12 -7.37 6.13
C VAL A 324 -6.43 -8.87 6.29
N ARG A 325 -7.23 -9.43 5.38
CA ARG A 325 -7.57 -10.87 5.40
C ARG A 325 -6.73 -11.61 4.38
N PHE A 326 -5.97 -12.60 4.87
CA PHE A 326 -5.09 -13.40 4.04
C PHE A 326 -5.78 -14.67 3.53
N PHE A 327 -5.49 -15.01 2.26
CA PHE A 327 -5.63 -16.36 1.72
C PHE A 327 -4.23 -16.99 1.72
N LEU A 328 -4.02 -17.90 2.66
CA LEU A 328 -2.71 -18.50 2.88
C LEU A 328 -2.44 -19.62 1.86
N VAL A 329 -1.29 -19.55 1.20
CA VAL A 329 -0.82 -20.54 0.23
C VAL A 329 0.47 -21.18 0.73
N ASP A 330 0.38 -22.42 1.19
CA ASP A 330 1.56 -23.19 1.60
C ASP A 330 2.22 -23.83 0.37
N CYS A 331 3.41 -23.35 0.03
CA CYS A 331 4.18 -23.77 -1.13
C CYS A 331 5.21 -24.85 -0.82
N ARG A 332 5.25 -25.37 0.39
CA ARG A 332 6.20 -26.43 0.75
C ARG A 332 5.91 -27.73 -0.01
N PRO A 333 6.93 -28.57 -0.21
CA PRO A 333 6.73 -29.92 -0.74
C PRO A 333 5.67 -30.70 0.05
N ALA A 334 4.93 -31.58 -0.62
CA ALA A 334 3.83 -32.35 -0.02
C ALA A 334 4.24 -33.11 1.25
N GLU A 335 5.47 -33.64 1.31
CA GLU A 335 6.00 -34.34 2.49
C GLU A 335 6.10 -33.42 3.70
N GLN A 336 6.52 -32.16 3.50
CA GLN A 336 6.64 -31.16 4.58
C GLN A 336 5.27 -30.62 4.98
N TYR A 337 4.37 -30.40 4.02
CA TYR A 337 3.00 -29.98 4.28
C TYR A 337 2.26 -31.02 5.15
N ASN A 338 2.34 -32.31 4.77
CA ASN A 338 1.69 -33.40 5.50
C ASN A 338 2.33 -33.68 6.86
N ALA A 339 3.49 -33.11 7.17
CA ALA A 339 4.14 -33.21 8.48
C ALA A 339 3.77 -32.10 9.45
N GLY A 340 2.84 -31.22 9.06
CA GLY A 340 2.29 -30.15 9.87
C GLY A 340 2.02 -28.87 9.06
N HIS A 341 0.78 -28.37 9.10
CA HIS A 341 0.37 -27.17 8.38
C HIS A 341 -0.71 -26.39 9.13
N LEU A 342 -0.92 -25.12 8.77
CA LEU A 342 -2.02 -24.31 9.33
C LEU A 342 -3.38 -24.78 8.76
N PRO A 343 -4.46 -24.80 9.57
CA PRO A 343 -5.77 -25.31 9.16
C PRO A 343 -6.37 -24.57 7.95
N THR A 344 -6.03 -23.28 7.78
CA THR A 344 -6.54 -22.42 6.70
C THR A 344 -5.68 -22.44 5.45
N ALA A 345 -4.56 -23.17 5.44
CA ALA A 345 -3.59 -23.13 4.35
C ALA A 345 -4.09 -23.95 3.13
N PHE A 346 -4.09 -23.32 1.97
CA PHE A 346 -4.22 -24.00 0.69
C PHE A 346 -2.86 -24.54 0.26
N HIS A 347 -2.74 -25.84 -0.04
CA HIS A 347 -1.49 -26.45 -0.46
C HIS A 347 -1.25 -26.29 -1.97
N LEU A 348 -0.14 -25.66 -2.32
CA LEU A 348 0.36 -25.56 -3.70
C LEU A 348 1.81 -26.05 -3.75
N ASP A 349 2.02 -27.34 -4.03
CA ASP A 349 3.37 -27.93 -4.07
C ASP A 349 4.25 -27.23 -5.12
N CYS A 350 5.27 -26.48 -4.66
CA CYS A 350 6.18 -25.73 -5.53
C CYS A 350 6.97 -26.62 -6.49
N ASN A 351 7.18 -27.91 -6.17
CA ASN A 351 7.90 -28.84 -7.05
C ASN A 351 7.15 -29.10 -8.37
N LEU A 352 5.81 -29.04 -8.35
CA LEU A 352 5.00 -29.22 -9.55
C LEU A 352 5.35 -28.23 -10.66
N MET A 353 5.77 -27.01 -10.30
CA MET A 353 6.12 -25.98 -11.29
C MET A 353 7.18 -26.43 -12.30
N LEU A 354 8.15 -27.24 -11.86
CA LEU A 354 9.23 -27.73 -12.70
C LEU A 354 9.04 -29.18 -13.16
N GLN A 355 8.38 -30.01 -12.35
CA GLN A 355 8.21 -31.43 -12.64
C GLN A 355 7.03 -31.67 -13.56
N GLU A 356 5.90 -31.01 -13.30
CA GLU A 356 4.64 -31.19 -14.01
C GLU A 356 3.94 -29.82 -14.24
N PRO A 357 4.40 -29.01 -15.21
CA PRO A 357 3.88 -27.66 -15.42
C PRO A 357 2.36 -27.59 -15.68
N SER A 358 1.80 -28.61 -16.35
CA SER A 358 0.35 -28.68 -16.60
C SER A 358 -0.45 -28.93 -15.32
N ALA A 359 0.05 -29.80 -14.44
CA ALA A 359 -0.55 -30.03 -13.13
C ALA A 359 -0.44 -28.77 -12.24
N PHE A 360 0.70 -28.07 -12.31
CA PHE A 360 0.87 -26.79 -11.61
C PHE A 360 -0.12 -25.73 -12.09
N ALA A 361 -0.31 -25.59 -13.41
CA ALA A 361 -1.30 -24.64 -13.95
C ALA A 361 -2.72 -24.96 -13.48
N THR A 362 -3.11 -26.24 -13.46
CA THR A 362 -4.41 -26.69 -12.93
C THR A 362 -4.53 -26.39 -11.41
N ALA A 363 -3.45 -26.61 -10.64
CA ALA A 363 -3.44 -26.32 -9.21
C ALA A 363 -3.58 -24.80 -8.93
N VAL A 364 -2.95 -23.95 -9.74
CA VAL A 364 -3.10 -22.48 -9.66
C VAL A 364 -4.54 -22.05 -9.97
N GLN A 365 -5.18 -22.63 -10.99
CA GLN A 365 -6.60 -22.37 -11.26
C GLN A 365 -7.48 -22.79 -10.08
N GLY A 366 -7.23 -23.99 -9.52
CA GLY A 366 -7.92 -24.47 -8.33
C GLY A 366 -7.73 -23.54 -7.12
N LEU A 367 -6.52 -22.99 -6.92
CA LEU A 367 -6.22 -22.02 -5.88
C LEU A 367 -7.07 -20.75 -6.03
N LEU A 368 -7.07 -20.15 -7.22
CA LEU A 368 -7.84 -18.92 -7.48
C LEU A 368 -9.35 -19.16 -7.37
N GLN A 369 -9.83 -20.33 -7.76
CA GLN A 369 -11.23 -20.72 -7.57
C GLN A 369 -11.57 -20.91 -6.09
N ALA A 370 -10.68 -21.57 -5.31
CA ALA A 370 -10.87 -21.76 -3.88
C ALA A 370 -10.88 -20.40 -3.13
N GLN A 371 -10.00 -19.47 -3.52
CA GLN A 371 -9.99 -18.12 -2.97
C GLN A 371 -11.32 -17.41 -3.22
N ARG A 372 -11.81 -17.39 -4.46
CA ARG A 372 -13.09 -16.77 -4.81
C ARG A 372 -14.26 -17.40 -4.04
N GLN A 373 -14.31 -18.73 -3.94
CA GLN A 373 -15.32 -19.43 -3.17
C GLN A 373 -15.27 -19.07 -1.68
N ALA A 374 -14.08 -19.06 -1.09
CA ALA A 374 -13.90 -18.72 0.31
C ALA A 374 -14.33 -17.28 0.62
N LEU A 375 -14.06 -16.34 -0.29
CA LEU A 375 -14.53 -14.95 -0.20
C LEU A 375 -16.07 -14.87 -0.32
N ALA A 376 -16.66 -15.53 -1.30
CA ALA A 376 -18.10 -15.49 -1.55
C ALA A 376 -18.92 -16.05 -0.38
N VAL A 377 -18.40 -17.07 0.31
CA VAL A 377 -19.05 -17.70 1.47
C VAL A 377 -18.71 -16.99 2.77
N GLY A 378 -17.77 -16.02 2.79
CA GLY A 378 -17.28 -15.39 3.99
C GLY A 378 -16.51 -16.36 4.92
N SER A 379 -15.82 -17.34 4.34
CA SER A 379 -15.05 -18.34 5.09
C SER A 379 -13.91 -17.69 5.88
N HIS A 380 -13.55 -18.31 7.01
CA HIS A 380 -12.36 -17.90 7.79
C HIS A 380 -11.04 -18.02 7.00
N ALA A 381 -10.97 -18.93 6.02
CA ALA A 381 -9.84 -19.04 5.11
C ALA A 381 -9.94 -18.06 3.94
N GLY A 382 -11.03 -17.26 3.83
CA GLY A 382 -11.24 -16.32 2.74
C GLY A 382 -10.52 -14.99 2.97
N GLY A 383 -9.63 -14.62 2.05
CA GLY A 383 -8.94 -13.33 2.05
C GLY A 383 -8.64 -12.87 0.63
N GLU A 384 -8.68 -11.56 0.41
CA GLU A 384 -8.30 -10.95 -0.87
C GLU A 384 -6.78 -11.02 -1.09
N HIS A 385 -6.00 -11.04 0.00
CA HIS A 385 -4.56 -10.91 -0.01
C HIS A 385 -3.90 -12.29 -0.02
N LEU A 386 -3.18 -12.62 -1.11
CA LEU A 386 -2.43 -13.86 -1.22
C LEU A 386 -1.17 -13.79 -0.36
N CYS A 387 -1.03 -14.68 0.62
CA CYS A 387 0.15 -14.79 1.44
C CYS A 387 0.81 -16.16 1.22
N PHE A 388 2.02 -16.16 0.69
CA PHE A 388 2.76 -17.38 0.37
C PHE A 388 3.66 -17.81 1.51
N LEU A 389 3.65 -19.10 1.80
CA LEU A 389 4.44 -19.73 2.86
C LEU A 389 5.47 -20.68 2.27
N GLY A 390 6.73 -20.45 2.58
CA GLY A 390 7.83 -21.39 2.34
C GLY A 390 8.27 -22.14 3.58
N SER A 391 9.41 -22.81 3.52
CA SER A 391 9.99 -23.55 4.65
C SER A 391 10.64 -22.63 5.71
N GLY A 392 11.12 -21.45 5.31
CA GLY A 392 11.99 -20.55 6.06
C GLY A 392 13.48 -20.80 5.77
N ARG A 393 13.82 -21.80 4.97
CA ARG A 393 15.19 -22.13 4.58
C ARG A 393 15.49 -21.63 3.18
N GLN A 394 16.45 -20.72 3.06
CA GLN A 394 16.77 -20.03 1.81
C GLN A 394 17.00 -20.95 0.60
N GLU A 395 17.62 -22.13 0.82
CA GLU A 395 17.89 -23.06 -0.27
C GLU A 395 16.64 -23.79 -0.75
N GLU A 396 15.72 -24.12 0.13
CA GLU A 396 14.46 -24.81 -0.17
C GLU A 396 13.43 -23.85 -0.76
N ASP A 397 13.38 -22.61 -0.29
CA ASP A 397 12.40 -21.59 -0.67
C ASP A 397 12.63 -20.98 -2.06
N ARG A 398 13.67 -21.39 -2.78
CA ARG A 398 13.91 -20.95 -4.17
C ARG A 398 12.73 -21.28 -5.08
N TYR A 399 12.10 -22.43 -4.91
CA TYR A 399 10.93 -22.82 -5.70
C TYR A 399 9.69 -22.03 -5.28
N THR A 400 9.51 -21.79 -4.00
CA THR A 400 8.48 -20.87 -3.48
C THR A 400 8.65 -19.47 -4.08
N HIS A 401 9.87 -18.95 -4.12
CA HIS A 401 10.15 -17.65 -4.77
C HIS A 401 9.82 -17.65 -6.28
N MET A 402 10.04 -18.76 -6.99
CA MET A 402 9.65 -18.89 -8.39
C MET A 402 8.12 -18.88 -8.56
N VAL A 403 7.39 -19.54 -7.68
CA VAL A 403 5.93 -19.50 -7.65
C VAL A 403 5.44 -18.07 -7.43
N VAL A 404 5.93 -17.39 -6.40
CA VAL A 404 5.59 -15.98 -6.11
C VAL A 404 5.89 -15.08 -7.31
N ALA A 405 7.08 -15.23 -7.90
CA ALA A 405 7.47 -14.47 -9.09
C ALA A 405 6.51 -14.68 -10.27
N SER A 406 5.95 -15.89 -10.44
CA SER A 406 4.99 -16.16 -11.50
C SER A 406 3.65 -15.43 -11.31
N PHE A 407 3.22 -15.21 -10.06
CA PHE A 407 2.04 -14.39 -9.75
C PHE A 407 2.31 -12.90 -9.98
N LEU A 408 3.48 -12.42 -9.57
CA LEU A 408 3.89 -11.03 -9.78
C LEU A 408 4.03 -10.69 -11.26
N GLN A 409 4.54 -11.62 -12.09
CA GLN A 409 4.61 -11.46 -13.55
C GLN A 409 3.24 -11.34 -14.23
N LYS A 410 2.20 -11.88 -13.60
CA LYS A 410 0.81 -11.74 -14.04
C LYS A 410 0.11 -10.52 -13.45
N HIS A 411 0.88 -9.63 -12.85
CA HIS A 411 0.38 -8.42 -12.19
C HIS A 411 -0.71 -8.69 -11.12
N THR A 412 -0.60 -9.85 -10.42
CA THR A 412 -1.52 -10.17 -9.33
C THR A 412 -1.31 -9.19 -8.19
N GLN A 413 -2.37 -8.53 -7.75
CA GLN A 413 -2.36 -7.60 -6.62
C GLN A 413 -2.30 -8.34 -5.29
N TYR A 414 -1.86 -7.65 -4.24
CA TYR A 414 -1.85 -8.12 -2.85
C TYR A 414 -1.09 -9.44 -2.65
N VAL A 415 0.06 -9.56 -3.29
CA VAL A 415 0.97 -10.70 -3.13
C VAL A 415 1.99 -10.41 -2.04
N SER A 416 2.04 -11.26 -1.03
CA SER A 416 2.97 -11.20 0.10
C SER A 416 3.57 -12.56 0.42
N MET A 417 4.58 -12.59 1.27
CA MET A 417 5.25 -13.82 1.68
C MET A 417 5.59 -13.77 3.17
N VAL A 418 5.41 -14.90 3.87
CA VAL A 418 5.71 -15.01 5.29
C VAL A 418 7.21 -14.94 5.52
N THR A 419 7.65 -14.03 6.39
CA THR A 419 9.05 -13.89 6.81
C THR A 419 9.49 -15.15 7.55
N SER A 420 10.61 -15.73 7.17
CA SER A 420 11.15 -16.99 7.73
C SER A 420 10.16 -18.18 7.65
N GLY A 421 9.11 -18.09 6.85
CA GLY A 421 8.24 -19.17 6.45
C GLY A 421 7.65 -20.01 7.59
N TYR A 422 7.56 -21.32 7.38
CA TYR A 422 7.03 -22.26 8.37
C TYR A 422 7.85 -22.31 9.66
N GLN A 423 9.16 -22.09 9.59
CA GLN A 423 10.01 -22.06 10.77
C GLN A 423 9.52 -21.00 11.77
N ALA A 424 9.22 -19.79 11.32
CA ALA A 424 8.72 -18.72 12.18
C ALA A 424 7.32 -19.03 12.76
N ILE A 425 6.44 -19.70 12.00
CA ILE A 425 5.14 -20.14 12.51
C ILE A 425 5.31 -21.19 13.60
N HIS A 426 6.20 -22.15 13.39
CA HIS A 426 6.50 -23.17 14.38
C HIS A 426 7.09 -22.58 15.67
N GLU A 427 8.00 -21.62 15.53
CA GLU A 427 8.61 -20.90 16.67
C GLU A 427 7.55 -20.07 17.43
N TYR A 428 6.60 -19.45 16.72
CA TYR A 428 5.51 -18.68 17.32
C TYR A 428 4.62 -19.54 18.23
N PHE A 429 4.28 -20.76 17.80
CA PHE A 429 3.47 -21.66 18.60
C PHE A 429 4.25 -22.34 19.76
N GLY A 430 5.55 -22.45 19.66
CA GLY A 430 6.39 -23.05 20.70
C GLY A 430 5.89 -24.43 21.14
N ASP A 431 5.48 -24.55 22.42
CA ASP A 431 4.97 -25.82 23.00
C ASP A 431 3.55 -26.18 22.49
N GLU A 432 2.80 -25.23 21.92
CA GLU A 432 1.44 -25.43 21.43
C GLU A 432 1.36 -25.94 19.97
N VAL A 433 2.50 -26.20 19.35
CA VAL A 433 2.59 -26.65 17.94
C VAL A 433 1.69 -27.85 17.66
N VAL A 434 1.64 -28.84 18.55
CA VAL A 434 0.86 -30.09 18.36
C VAL A 434 -0.64 -29.83 18.34
N SER A 435 -1.13 -28.84 19.09
CA SER A 435 -2.55 -28.48 19.14
C SER A 435 -2.96 -27.49 18.06
N SER A 436 -2.03 -26.70 17.54
CA SER A 436 -2.30 -25.58 16.63
C SER A 436 -2.12 -25.92 15.17
N LEU A 437 -1.26 -26.90 14.85
CA LEU A 437 -1.03 -27.35 13.48
C LEU A 437 -1.77 -28.66 13.19
N VAL A 438 -2.37 -28.72 12.00
CA VAL A 438 -3.01 -29.95 11.50
C VAL A 438 -1.93 -30.95 11.08
N ASP A 439 -2.16 -32.24 11.37
CA ASP A 439 -1.29 -33.37 10.99
C ASP A 439 0.17 -33.24 11.47
N HIS A 440 0.43 -32.47 12.54
CA HIS A 440 1.79 -32.28 13.03
C HIS A 440 2.42 -33.59 13.51
N ASN A 441 3.55 -33.93 12.89
CA ASN A 441 4.35 -35.09 13.24
C ASN A 441 5.81 -34.68 13.52
N SER A 442 6.21 -34.68 14.80
CA SER A 442 7.54 -34.23 15.24
C SER A 442 8.70 -35.02 14.62
N GLN A 443 8.50 -36.30 14.22
CA GLN A 443 9.54 -37.09 13.56
C GLN A 443 9.79 -36.66 12.10
N HIS A 444 8.80 -36.11 11.44
CA HIS A 444 8.88 -35.67 10.03
C HIS A 444 8.84 -34.14 9.89
N CYS A 445 8.53 -33.43 10.98
CA CYS A 445 8.52 -31.98 10.97
C CYS A 445 9.91 -31.41 10.72
N LEU A 446 10.00 -30.47 9.78
CA LEU A 446 11.24 -29.82 9.38
C LEU A 446 12.02 -29.18 10.56
N VAL A 447 11.29 -28.54 11.49
CA VAL A 447 11.87 -27.81 12.62
C VAL A 447 12.20 -28.78 13.78
N CYS A 448 11.25 -29.65 14.14
CA CYS A 448 11.49 -30.62 15.26
C CYS A 448 12.64 -31.56 14.97
N ASN A 449 12.75 -32.05 13.72
CA ASN A 449 13.81 -32.97 13.33
C ASN A 449 15.20 -32.31 13.32
N ALA A 450 15.29 -31.04 12.97
CA ALA A 450 16.53 -30.26 13.05
C ALA A 450 17.01 -30.13 14.51
N ASN A 451 16.10 -29.80 15.43
CA ASN A 451 16.45 -29.67 16.86
C ASN A 451 16.88 -31.01 17.52
N MET A 452 16.28 -32.13 17.08
CA MET A 452 16.70 -33.47 17.53
C MET A 452 18.13 -33.86 17.09
N SER A 453 18.53 -33.36 15.90
CA SER A 453 19.90 -33.63 15.40
C SER A 453 20.98 -32.81 16.11
N GLU A 454 20.65 -31.64 16.61
CA GLU A 454 21.56 -30.76 17.36
C GLU A 454 21.73 -31.23 18.83
N THR A 455 20.67 -31.72 19.46
CA THR A 455 20.75 -32.26 20.85
C THR A 455 21.52 -33.55 20.92
N ASN A 456 21.52 -34.39 19.89
CA ASN A 456 22.29 -35.64 19.83
C ASN A 456 23.79 -35.42 19.52
N SER A 457 24.21 -34.22 19.13
CA SER A 457 25.62 -33.92 18.88
C SER A 457 26.41 -33.51 20.15
N ASN A 458 25.75 -33.26 21.28
CA ASN A 458 26.38 -32.83 22.54
C ASN A 458 26.62 -33.97 23.54
N GLU A 459 26.17 -35.21 23.27
CA GLU A 459 26.45 -36.38 24.09
C GLU A 459 27.03 -37.53 23.25
N ALA A 460 28.32 -37.50 22.94
CA ALA A 460 29.01 -38.71 22.55
C ALA A 460 30.52 -38.62 22.82
N SER A 461 30.95 -39.26 23.86
CA SER A 461 32.31 -39.78 23.99
C SER A 461 32.54 -40.92 22.99
N PRO A 462 33.79 -41.15 22.58
CA PRO A 462 34.05 -41.95 21.37
C PRO A 462 34.11 -43.45 21.70
N ASP A 463 33.25 -44.22 21.09
CA ASP A 463 33.61 -45.63 20.90
C ASP A 463 33.17 -46.13 19.51
N LYS A 464 34.13 -46.87 18.92
CA LYS A 464 34.12 -47.34 17.55
C LYS A 464 33.19 -48.55 17.41
N THR A 465 32.29 -48.56 16.46
CA THR A 465 32.11 -49.77 15.60
C THR A 465 31.37 -49.40 14.30
N LYS A 466 31.97 -49.82 13.21
CA LYS A 466 31.49 -49.69 11.83
C LYS A 466 30.19 -50.47 11.62
N ASN A 467 29.17 -49.83 11.00
CA ASN A 467 28.26 -50.57 10.14
C ASN A 467 27.89 -49.69 8.91
N ASN A 468 28.37 -50.17 7.78
CA ASN A 468 28.07 -49.60 6.44
C ASN A 468 26.62 -49.96 6.08
N ASN A 469 25.72 -49.00 5.99
CA ASN A 469 24.50 -49.11 5.14
C ASN A 469 23.64 -47.83 4.95
N THR A 470 24.20 -46.64 5.18
CA THR A 470 23.44 -45.39 4.98
C THR A 470 24.01 -44.47 3.91
N ASP A 471 24.90 -44.95 3.05
CA ASP A 471 25.69 -44.10 2.14
C ASP A 471 25.12 -44.02 0.69
N LEU A 472 23.98 -44.70 0.41
CA LEU A 472 23.42 -44.70 -0.96
C LEU A 472 22.51 -43.48 -1.23
N PHE A 473 21.76 -43.02 -0.22
CA PHE A 473 20.90 -41.84 -0.36
C PHE A 473 21.70 -40.54 -0.37
N GLY A 474 22.76 -40.43 0.38
CA GLY A 474 23.67 -39.27 0.39
C GLY A 474 24.35 -39.04 -0.97
N LYS A 475 24.76 -40.12 -1.66
CA LYS A 475 25.42 -40.02 -2.97
C LYS A 475 24.46 -39.68 -4.11
N ILE A 476 23.23 -40.11 -4.06
CA ILE A 476 22.19 -39.75 -5.06
C ILE A 476 21.82 -38.27 -4.90
N GLY A 477 21.67 -37.80 -3.67
CA GLY A 477 21.42 -36.38 -3.37
C GLY A 477 22.55 -35.45 -3.84
N MET A 478 23.82 -35.89 -3.74
CA MET A 478 24.98 -35.10 -4.15
C MET A 478 25.13 -35.03 -5.68
N VAL A 479 24.85 -36.11 -6.40
CA VAL A 479 24.88 -36.14 -7.87
C VAL A 479 23.74 -35.33 -8.50
N MET A 480 22.54 -35.33 -7.89
CA MET A 480 21.46 -34.43 -8.29
C MET A 480 21.75 -32.97 -7.95
N ARG A 481 22.40 -32.66 -6.81
CA ARG A 481 22.83 -31.29 -6.47
C ARG A 481 23.82 -30.71 -7.47
N LEU A 482 24.79 -31.48 -7.95
CA LEU A 482 25.80 -30.99 -8.90
C LEU A 482 25.24 -30.74 -10.33
N LYS A 483 24.27 -31.55 -10.80
CA LYS A 483 23.61 -31.30 -12.09
C LYS A 483 22.60 -30.16 -12.04
N SER A 484 21.94 -29.93 -10.90
CA SER A 484 20.94 -28.88 -10.77
C SER A 484 21.55 -27.47 -10.56
N GLN A 485 22.76 -27.36 -9.98
CA GLN A 485 23.40 -26.05 -9.76
C GLN A 485 23.75 -25.30 -11.07
N LYS A 486 24.16 -26.01 -12.14
CA LYS A 486 24.47 -25.35 -13.43
C LYS A 486 23.24 -24.86 -14.20
N VAL A 487 22.10 -25.49 -14.00
CA VAL A 487 20.81 -25.07 -14.63
C VAL A 487 20.13 -24.00 -13.77
N LYS A 488 20.24 -24.09 -12.45
CA LYS A 488 19.65 -23.15 -11.48
C LYS A 488 20.20 -21.73 -11.59
N GLY A 489 21.52 -21.55 -11.75
CA GLY A 489 22.14 -20.23 -11.86
C GLY A 489 21.63 -19.45 -13.10
N LYS A 490 21.53 -20.13 -14.23
CA LYS A 490 21.07 -19.49 -15.49
C LYS A 490 19.57 -19.16 -15.49
N LEU A 491 18.75 -19.94 -14.78
CA LEU A 491 17.30 -19.71 -14.73
C LEU A 491 16.96 -18.59 -13.75
N PHE A 492 17.67 -18.52 -12.62
CA PHE A 492 17.49 -17.48 -11.61
C PHE A 492 17.92 -16.10 -12.13
N ASP A 493 19.08 -16.04 -12.82
CA ASP A 493 19.56 -14.81 -13.48
C ASP A 493 18.60 -14.32 -14.58
N TYR A 494 17.92 -15.25 -15.27
CA TYR A 494 16.92 -14.92 -16.28
C TYR A 494 15.60 -14.37 -15.68
N ILE A 495 15.18 -14.88 -14.53
CA ILE A 495 13.94 -14.47 -13.86
C ILE A 495 14.11 -13.15 -13.08
N VAL A 496 15.28 -12.96 -12.44
CA VAL A 496 15.57 -11.79 -11.61
C VAL A 496 16.15 -10.62 -12.43
N ASN A 497 16.87 -10.92 -13.53
CA ASN A 497 17.46 -9.92 -14.43
C ASN A 497 17.25 -10.30 -15.92
N PRO A 498 16.07 -10.12 -16.49
CA PRO A 498 15.80 -10.47 -17.88
C PRO A 498 16.63 -9.66 -18.90
N SER A 499 17.26 -8.57 -18.48
CA SER A 499 18.05 -7.68 -19.36
C SER A 499 19.55 -7.97 -19.39
N ALA A 500 20.08 -8.86 -18.57
CA ALA A 500 21.54 -9.07 -18.45
C ALA A 500 22.12 -10.05 -19.48
N SER A 501 21.32 -10.73 -20.30
CA SER A 501 21.78 -11.81 -21.18
C SER A 501 21.93 -11.45 -22.67
N ILE A 502 21.89 -10.17 -23.06
CA ILE A 502 21.94 -9.77 -24.50
C ILE A 502 23.34 -9.33 -24.97
N ASN A 503 24.32 -9.22 -24.10
CA ASN A 503 25.69 -8.80 -24.50
C ASN A 503 26.75 -9.88 -24.22
N SER A 504 26.66 -11.02 -24.88
CA SER A 504 27.83 -11.87 -25.13
C SER A 504 27.89 -12.20 -26.61
N ASN A 505 28.88 -11.60 -27.28
CA ASN A 505 29.24 -11.88 -28.67
C ASN A 505 29.34 -13.38 -28.91
N MET A 506 28.50 -13.91 -29.77
CA MET A 506 28.75 -15.16 -30.48
C MET A 506 28.63 -14.90 -31.97
N ASP A 507 29.77 -14.98 -32.65
CA ASP A 507 29.88 -15.08 -34.11
C ASP A 507 29.09 -16.28 -34.61
N ILE A 508 28.03 -16.05 -35.36
CA ILE A 508 27.21 -17.10 -35.96
C ILE A 508 27.68 -17.30 -37.40
N LYS A 509 28.43 -18.38 -37.63
CA LYS A 509 28.60 -18.99 -38.96
C LYS A 509 27.53 -20.08 -39.12
N GLY A 510 26.65 -19.93 -40.12
CA GLY A 510 25.90 -21.06 -40.67
C GLY A 510 24.36 -20.94 -40.65
N ASN A 511 23.82 -20.79 -41.86
CA ASN A 511 22.44 -20.46 -42.20
C ASN A 511 21.40 -21.64 -42.09
N LYS A 512 21.68 -22.69 -41.30
CA LYS A 512 20.78 -23.87 -41.21
C LYS A 512 20.01 -23.98 -39.86
N ASP A 513 20.42 -23.26 -38.84
CA ASP A 513 19.81 -23.38 -37.52
C ASP A 513 18.62 -22.41 -37.29
N LEU A 514 18.40 -21.48 -38.22
CA LEU A 514 17.31 -20.50 -38.12
C LEU A 514 15.89 -21.08 -38.38
N GLU A 515 15.81 -22.20 -39.10
CA GLU A 515 14.54 -22.84 -39.39
C GLU A 515 14.02 -23.71 -38.20
N TYR A 516 14.95 -24.26 -37.42
CA TYR A 516 14.61 -25.02 -36.22
C TYR A 516 14.16 -24.10 -35.06
N ILE A 517 14.78 -22.94 -34.94
CA ILE A 517 14.43 -21.93 -33.95
C ILE A 517 13.07 -21.28 -34.26
N ARG A 518 12.70 -21.17 -35.56
CA ARG A 518 11.38 -20.66 -35.96
C ARG A 518 10.26 -21.66 -35.73
N ARG A 519 10.52 -22.95 -35.71
CA ARG A 519 9.51 -23.98 -35.41
C ARG A 519 9.25 -24.16 -33.92
N SER A 520 10.25 -23.90 -33.07
CA SER A 520 10.05 -23.91 -31.59
C SER A 520 9.35 -22.65 -31.05
N ARG A 521 9.23 -21.57 -31.83
CA ARG A 521 8.48 -20.37 -31.45
C ARG A 521 6.96 -20.46 -31.67
N LYS A 522 6.47 -21.58 -32.21
CA LYS A 522 5.03 -21.84 -32.39
C LYS A 522 4.40 -22.70 -31.28
N THR A 523 5.16 -23.11 -30.30
CA THR A 523 4.59 -23.61 -29.06
C THR A 523 4.31 -22.40 -28.19
N ALA A 524 3.03 -22.13 -27.95
CA ALA A 524 2.57 -21.13 -26.97
C ALA A 524 3.36 -21.30 -25.68
N PRO A 525 3.76 -20.19 -25.02
CA PRO A 525 4.43 -20.29 -23.72
C PRO A 525 3.52 -21.11 -22.80
N VAL A 526 4.12 -22.05 -22.08
CA VAL A 526 3.45 -23.02 -21.21
C VAL A 526 2.54 -22.36 -20.14
N PHE A 527 2.61 -21.03 -20.04
CA PHE A 527 1.84 -20.21 -19.10
C PHE A 527 1.00 -19.11 -19.77
N SER A 528 0.78 -19.14 -21.09
CA SER A 528 -0.29 -18.32 -21.65
C SER A 528 -1.61 -18.99 -21.31
N ILE A 529 -2.31 -18.46 -20.34
CA ILE A 529 -3.76 -18.59 -20.29
C ILE A 529 -4.23 -17.85 -21.53
N ASP A 530 -4.82 -18.56 -22.48
CA ASP A 530 -5.49 -17.94 -23.60
C ASP A 530 -6.52 -16.96 -23.02
N ASP A 531 -6.30 -15.66 -23.23
CA ASP A 531 -7.25 -14.60 -22.87
C ASP A 531 -8.54 -14.65 -23.71
N ASP A 532 -8.72 -15.68 -24.55
CA ASP A 532 -9.89 -15.89 -25.41
C ASP A 532 -10.99 -16.78 -24.79
N GLN A 533 -11.02 -16.88 -23.46
CA GLN A 533 -12.23 -17.30 -22.76
C GLN A 533 -12.50 -16.36 -21.58
N GLU A 534 -13.02 -15.18 -21.89
CA GLU A 534 -13.99 -14.48 -21.03
C GLU A 534 -15.21 -15.42 -20.83
N LEU A 535 -15.03 -16.43 -20.01
CA LEU A 535 -16.12 -17.07 -19.28
C LEU A 535 -15.86 -16.76 -17.81
N GLY A 536 -16.04 -15.44 -17.48
CA GLY A 536 -16.42 -15.08 -16.16
C GLY A 536 -17.74 -15.75 -15.83
N ASP A 537 -17.80 -16.51 -14.75
CA ASP A 537 -19.03 -16.60 -13.97
C ASP A 537 -19.25 -15.22 -13.30
N GLU A 538 -19.46 -14.19 -14.13
CA GLU A 538 -20.29 -13.06 -13.75
C GLU A 538 -21.65 -13.70 -13.50
N GLU A 539 -22.27 -13.46 -12.34
CA GLU A 539 -23.72 -13.62 -12.19
C GLU A 539 -24.31 -13.10 -13.50
N PRO A 540 -25.20 -13.85 -14.16
CA PRO A 540 -25.64 -13.52 -15.50
C PRO A 540 -26.12 -12.07 -15.49
N ILE A 541 -25.32 -11.18 -16.07
CA ILE A 541 -25.63 -9.74 -16.11
C ILE A 541 -27.01 -9.67 -16.74
N GLU A 542 -27.97 -9.20 -15.95
CA GLU A 542 -29.37 -9.18 -16.36
C GLU A 542 -29.50 -8.36 -17.64
N VAL A 543 -29.79 -9.04 -18.74
CA VAL A 543 -30.04 -8.38 -20.03
C VAL A 543 -31.49 -7.95 -20.07
N VAL A 544 -31.72 -6.64 -20.16
CA VAL A 544 -33.04 -6.05 -20.11
C VAL A 544 -33.34 -5.22 -21.36
N SER A 545 -34.62 -5.06 -21.69
CA SER A 545 -35.03 -4.11 -22.71
C SER A 545 -35.12 -2.70 -22.13
N ILE A 546 -34.39 -1.75 -22.71
CA ILE A 546 -34.44 -0.33 -22.33
C ILE A 546 -35.85 0.19 -22.40
N GLN A 547 -36.65 -0.20 -23.44
CA GLN A 547 -38.04 0.22 -23.59
C GLN A 547 -38.96 -0.29 -22.49
N HIS A 548 -38.66 -1.47 -21.92
CA HIS A 548 -39.41 -2.01 -20.80
C HIS A 548 -39.19 -1.16 -19.54
N TRP A 549 -37.94 -0.83 -19.23
CA TRP A 549 -37.61 0.03 -18.10
C TRP A 549 -38.11 1.46 -18.23
N MET A 550 -38.11 2.03 -19.46
CA MET A 550 -38.64 3.37 -19.73
C MET A 550 -40.16 3.46 -19.57
N LYS A 551 -40.88 2.32 -19.58
CA LYS A 551 -42.34 2.24 -19.37
C LYS A 551 -42.69 1.77 -17.95
N ASP A 552 -41.70 1.48 -17.09
CA ASP A 552 -41.96 1.05 -15.72
C ASP A 552 -42.63 2.21 -14.94
N PRO A 553 -43.81 1.99 -14.32
CA PRO A 553 -44.47 3.00 -13.53
C PRO A 553 -43.69 3.47 -12.29
N LYS A 554 -42.67 2.73 -11.88
CA LYS A 554 -41.76 3.11 -10.78
C LYS A 554 -40.63 4.03 -11.24
N LEU A 555 -40.40 4.18 -12.54
CA LEU A 555 -39.39 5.08 -13.06
C LEU A 555 -39.83 6.52 -12.86
N LEU A 556 -39.02 7.29 -12.13
CA LEU A 556 -39.28 8.73 -11.90
C LEU A 556 -38.51 9.60 -12.89
N HIS A 557 -37.23 9.32 -13.08
CA HIS A 557 -36.35 10.09 -13.95
C HIS A 557 -35.33 9.22 -14.66
N SER A 558 -34.86 9.66 -15.83
CA SER A 558 -33.80 9.02 -16.58
C SER A 558 -32.80 10.05 -17.11
N PHE A 559 -31.50 9.77 -17.02
CA PHE A 559 -30.45 10.65 -17.50
C PHE A 559 -29.49 9.86 -18.37
N LYS A 560 -29.13 10.39 -19.53
CA LYS A 560 -28.00 9.89 -20.29
C LYS A 560 -26.73 10.27 -19.55
N CYS A 561 -25.83 9.32 -19.35
CA CYS A 561 -24.57 9.50 -18.65
C CYS A 561 -23.48 8.65 -19.29
N GLN A 562 -22.25 8.92 -18.92
CA GLN A 562 -21.13 8.02 -19.17
C GLN A 562 -20.62 7.50 -17.82
N GLU A 563 -20.62 6.20 -17.68
CA GLU A 563 -19.99 5.54 -16.55
C GLU A 563 -18.47 5.67 -16.66
N VAL A 564 -17.81 6.11 -15.60
CA VAL A 564 -16.35 6.18 -15.51
C VAL A 564 -15.87 4.95 -14.79
N LYS A 565 -15.34 3.98 -15.54
CA LYS A 565 -14.78 2.75 -14.97
C LYS A 565 -13.52 3.03 -14.15
N VAL A 566 -13.12 2.07 -13.35
CA VAL A 566 -11.88 2.12 -12.53
C VAL A 566 -10.65 2.34 -13.42
N ASN A 567 -10.63 1.77 -14.62
CA ASN A 567 -9.58 1.96 -15.63
C ASN A 567 -9.62 3.28 -16.39
N GLY A 568 -10.59 4.17 -16.08
CA GLY A 568 -10.77 5.45 -16.74
C GLY A 568 -11.60 5.41 -18.03
N ASP A 569 -12.00 4.23 -18.51
CA ASP A 569 -12.84 4.10 -19.71
C ASP A 569 -14.21 4.71 -19.47
N LEU A 570 -14.71 5.43 -20.47
CA LEU A 570 -16.03 6.02 -20.50
C LEU A 570 -17.00 5.10 -21.26
N CYS A 571 -18.02 4.60 -20.56
CA CYS A 571 -19.04 3.75 -21.15
C CYS A 571 -20.38 4.49 -21.21
N ASP A 572 -20.93 4.65 -22.41
CA ASP A 572 -22.25 5.23 -22.59
C ASP A 572 -23.32 4.41 -21.86
N SER A 573 -24.02 5.06 -20.95
CA SER A 573 -24.95 4.43 -20.02
C SER A 573 -26.19 5.29 -19.79
N LEU A 574 -27.23 4.68 -19.26
CA LEU A 574 -28.47 5.33 -18.88
C LEU A 574 -28.69 5.20 -17.38
N LEU A 575 -28.68 6.31 -16.65
CA LEU A 575 -28.98 6.36 -15.23
C LEU A 575 -30.47 6.49 -15.02
N LEU A 576 -31.08 5.55 -14.34
CA LEU A 576 -32.50 5.50 -14.00
C LEU A 576 -32.69 5.72 -12.50
N ILE A 577 -33.65 6.56 -12.15
CA ILE A 577 -34.03 6.83 -10.77
C ILE A 577 -35.47 6.32 -10.59
N THR A 578 -35.63 5.31 -9.74
CA THR A 578 -36.92 4.81 -9.33
C THR A 578 -37.34 5.40 -7.98
N ASP A 579 -38.47 4.97 -7.48
CA ASP A 579 -38.94 5.31 -6.14
C ASP A 579 -37.99 4.85 -5.02
N SER A 580 -37.22 3.77 -5.25
CA SER A 580 -36.39 3.11 -4.22
C SER A 580 -34.94 2.84 -4.63
N HIS A 581 -34.64 2.79 -5.93
CA HIS A 581 -33.33 2.38 -6.42
C HIS A 581 -32.76 3.36 -7.45
N LEU A 582 -31.43 3.41 -7.47
CA LEU A 582 -30.63 3.95 -8.57
C LEU A 582 -30.16 2.78 -9.42
N ILE A 583 -30.42 2.84 -10.74
CA ILE A 583 -30.13 1.76 -11.67
C ILE A 583 -29.35 2.31 -12.85
N VAL A 584 -28.31 1.63 -13.28
CA VAL A 584 -27.51 2.00 -14.44
C VAL A 584 -27.60 0.91 -15.50
N LEU A 585 -28.02 1.30 -16.68
CA LEU A 585 -28.14 0.43 -17.85
C LEU A 585 -27.05 0.81 -18.86
N ARG A 586 -26.26 -0.19 -19.31
CA ARG A 586 -25.28 -0.05 -20.39
C ARG A 586 -25.82 -0.70 -21.65
N GLU A 587 -26.00 0.08 -22.72
CA GLU A 587 -26.53 -0.41 -23.98
C GLU A 587 -25.56 -1.41 -24.64
N ILE A 588 -26.11 -2.52 -25.13
CA ILE A 588 -25.35 -3.55 -25.85
C ILE A 588 -25.23 -3.09 -27.31
N GLN A 589 -24.00 -2.84 -27.77
CA GLN A 589 -23.72 -2.31 -29.12
C GLN A 589 -24.24 -3.22 -30.23
N GLU A 590 -24.26 -4.54 -30.00
CA GLU A 590 -24.71 -5.54 -30.96
C GLU A 590 -26.24 -5.74 -31.02
N ARG A 591 -26.98 -5.26 -30.00
CA ARG A 591 -28.44 -5.43 -29.88
C ARG A 591 -29.11 -4.12 -29.50
N LYS A 592 -29.47 -3.31 -30.49
CA LYS A 592 -30.17 -2.03 -30.27
C LYS A 592 -31.41 -2.21 -29.39
N GLY A 593 -31.47 -1.46 -28.30
CA GLY A 593 -32.58 -1.48 -27.34
C GLY A 593 -32.49 -2.55 -26.25
N ALA A 594 -31.43 -3.35 -26.21
CA ALA A 594 -31.09 -4.22 -25.08
C ALA A 594 -29.93 -3.59 -24.28
N ALA A 595 -29.95 -3.74 -22.97
CA ALA A 595 -28.93 -3.22 -22.07
C ALA A 595 -28.61 -4.20 -20.94
N HIS A 596 -27.39 -4.13 -20.44
CA HIS A 596 -26.98 -4.77 -19.22
C HIS A 596 -27.33 -3.91 -18.02
N VAL A 597 -27.84 -4.51 -16.94
CA VAL A 597 -28.00 -3.84 -15.65
C VAL A 597 -26.64 -3.89 -14.93
N ILE A 598 -25.91 -2.78 -14.93
CA ILE A 598 -24.56 -2.69 -14.36
C ILE A 598 -24.61 -2.37 -12.87
N VAL A 599 -25.46 -1.43 -12.49
CA VAL A 599 -25.62 -0.97 -11.10
C VAL A 599 -27.09 -1.01 -10.73
N LYS A 600 -27.39 -1.58 -9.58
CA LYS A 600 -28.73 -1.55 -8.97
C LYS A 600 -28.55 -1.37 -7.46
N ARG A 601 -28.64 -0.14 -7.00
CA ARG A 601 -28.39 0.23 -5.60
C ARG A 601 -29.62 0.88 -4.96
N PRO A 602 -29.97 0.52 -3.71
CA PRO A 602 -31.00 1.25 -2.97
C PRO A 602 -30.60 2.71 -2.80
N LEU A 603 -31.53 3.65 -2.98
CA LEU A 603 -31.25 5.07 -2.75
C LEU A 603 -30.85 5.38 -1.30
N THR A 604 -31.30 4.56 -0.35
CA THR A 604 -30.95 4.65 1.09
C THR A 604 -29.50 4.28 1.37
N SER A 605 -28.82 3.55 0.47
CA SER A 605 -27.40 3.23 0.61
C SER A 605 -26.47 4.38 0.20
N ILE A 606 -26.99 5.44 -0.47
CA ILE A 606 -26.19 6.60 -0.87
C ILE A 606 -25.99 7.50 0.35
N VAL A 607 -24.77 7.53 0.85
CA VAL A 607 -24.41 8.32 2.03
C VAL A 607 -23.84 9.70 1.66
N LYS A 608 -23.24 9.83 0.46
CA LYS A 608 -22.68 11.11 0.00
C LYS A 608 -22.71 11.19 -1.52
N ILE A 609 -23.01 12.37 -2.05
CA ILE A 609 -22.93 12.71 -3.47
C ILE A 609 -21.94 13.87 -3.60
N THR A 610 -20.90 13.70 -4.42
CA THR A 610 -19.87 14.73 -4.63
C THR A 610 -19.71 15.04 -6.11
N SER A 611 -19.41 16.31 -6.43
CA SER A 611 -19.03 16.77 -7.76
C SER A 611 -17.76 17.62 -7.64
N ARG A 612 -16.95 17.70 -8.72
CA ARG A 612 -15.73 18.53 -8.73
C ARG A 612 -16.04 19.93 -9.27
N LYS A 613 -15.52 21.00 -8.66
CA LYS A 613 -15.73 22.40 -9.10
C LYS A 613 -15.32 22.63 -10.56
N ARG A 614 -14.23 22.02 -11.04
CA ARG A 614 -13.74 22.15 -12.43
C ARG A 614 -14.46 21.24 -13.43
N HIS A 615 -15.12 20.19 -12.95
CA HIS A 615 -15.88 19.22 -13.74
C HIS A 615 -17.22 18.97 -13.07
N SER A 616 -18.10 19.98 -13.16
CA SER A 616 -19.44 19.96 -12.54
C SER A 616 -20.29 18.77 -12.99
N ASP A 617 -19.98 18.22 -14.16
CA ASP A 617 -20.71 17.11 -14.77
C ASP A 617 -20.26 15.74 -14.26
N LEU A 618 -19.10 15.68 -13.58
CA LEU A 618 -18.61 14.46 -12.95
C LEU A 618 -19.20 14.33 -11.54
N ILE A 619 -20.09 13.36 -11.36
CA ILE A 619 -20.71 13.02 -10.07
C ILE A 619 -20.14 11.72 -9.57
N THR A 620 -19.83 11.68 -8.28
CA THR A 620 -19.48 10.45 -7.56
C THR A 620 -20.56 10.16 -6.53
N PHE A 621 -21.17 8.98 -6.63
CA PHE A 621 -22.06 8.43 -5.61
C PHE A 621 -21.24 7.56 -4.67
N LYS A 622 -21.31 7.83 -3.37
CA LYS A 622 -20.65 7.03 -2.33
C LYS A 622 -21.73 6.28 -1.56
N TYR A 623 -21.60 4.95 -1.51
CA TYR A 623 -22.54 4.05 -0.83
C TYR A 623 -21.98 3.61 0.51
N GLY A 624 -22.84 3.34 1.45
CA GLY A 624 -22.43 2.91 2.79
C GLY A 624 -23.54 2.96 3.82
N THR A 625 -23.15 2.96 5.09
CA THR A 625 -24.06 3.07 6.22
C THR A 625 -23.63 4.21 7.15
N THR A 626 -24.59 4.91 7.73
CA THR A 626 -24.33 5.94 8.75
C THR A 626 -24.71 5.37 10.11
N GLN A 627 -23.72 5.13 10.99
CA GLN A 627 -23.94 4.70 12.36
C GLN A 627 -23.36 5.77 13.31
N TYR A 628 -24.17 6.30 14.22
CA TYR A 628 -23.79 7.26 15.28
C TYR A 628 -22.91 8.44 14.82
N ASN A 629 -23.24 9.10 13.69
CA ASN A 629 -22.49 10.17 13.02
C ASN A 629 -21.26 9.72 12.21
N ASP A 630 -20.90 8.47 12.17
CA ASP A 630 -19.85 7.97 11.29
C ASP A 630 -20.47 7.45 9.99
N THR A 631 -19.92 7.92 8.85
CA THR A 631 -20.30 7.46 7.52
C THR A 631 -19.25 6.48 7.03
N VAL A 632 -19.58 5.21 7.03
CA VAL A 632 -18.72 4.16 6.46
C VAL A 632 -19.08 4.02 4.98
N ILE A 633 -18.12 4.31 4.09
CA ILE A 633 -18.29 4.17 2.65
C ILE A 633 -17.84 2.77 2.28
N SER A 634 -18.75 1.97 1.71
CA SER A 634 -18.48 0.61 1.27
C SER A 634 -18.15 0.52 -0.22
N ASP A 635 -18.67 1.45 -1.04
CA ASP A 635 -18.51 1.41 -2.49
C ASP A 635 -18.73 2.80 -3.11
N MET A 636 -18.28 3.00 -4.37
CA MET A 636 -18.50 4.25 -5.09
C MET A 636 -18.59 4.05 -6.59
N ASP A 637 -19.53 4.80 -7.23
CA ASP A 637 -19.69 4.85 -8.66
C ASP A 637 -19.50 6.28 -9.17
N LYS A 638 -18.86 6.44 -10.34
CA LYS A 638 -18.58 7.73 -10.96
C LYS A 638 -19.27 7.82 -12.32
N PHE A 639 -19.97 8.94 -12.55
CA PHE A 639 -20.67 9.19 -13.79
C PHE A 639 -20.45 10.61 -14.30
N LEU A 640 -20.22 10.75 -15.59
CA LEU A 640 -20.33 12.03 -16.29
C LEU A 640 -21.79 12.23 -16.73
N ILE A 641 -22.48 13.18 -16.13
CA ILE A 641 -23.89 13.47 -16.40
C ILE A 641 -24.00 14.90 -16.92
N PRO A 642 -24.43 15.13 -18.20
CA PRO A 642 -24.49 16.48 -18.76
C PRO A 642 -25.38 17.45 -17.96
N ASN A 643 -26.42 16.92 -17.28
CA ASN A 643 -27.31 17.71 -16.41
C ASN A 643 -27.10 17.34 -14.93
N ALA A 644 -25.86 17.31 -14.49
CA ALA A 644 -25.45 16.87 -13.15
C ALA A 644 -26.19 17.55 -12.00
N SER A 645 -26.39 18.84 -12.08
CA SER A 645 -27.08 19.64 -11.06
C SER A 645 -28.55 19.21 -10.88
N GLU A 646 -29.25 18.93 -11.99
CA GLU A 646 -30.63 18.47 -11.96
C GLU A 646 -30.73 17.04 -11.45
N ALA A 647 -29.85 16.15 -11.91
CA ALA A 647 -29.78 14.75 -11.46
C ALA A 647 -29.52 14.68 -9.97
N THR A 648 -28.52 15.40 -9.46
CA THR A 648 -28.17 15.43 -8.03
C THR A 648 -29.33 15.95 -7.19
N LYS A 649 -30.00 17.03 -7.63
CA LYS A 649 -31.15 17.60 -6.91
C LYS A 649 -32.30 16.60 -6.82
N LEU A 650 -32.62 15.90 -7.90
CA LEU A 650 -33.72 14.93 -7.93
C LEU A 650 -33.42 13.69 -7.10
N ILE A 651 -32.21 13.17 -7.17
CA ILE A 651 -31.75 12.04 -6.37
C ILE A 651 -31.82 12.42 -4.89
N THR A 652 -31.27 13.57 -4.51
CA THR A 652 -31.30 14.05 -3.11
C THR A 652 -32.73 14.22 -2.60
N GLN A 653 -33.62 14.77 -3.42
CA GLN A 653 -35.04 14.91 -3.06
C GLN A 653 -35.70 13.54 -2.83
N GLN A 654 -35.35 12.54 -3.65
CA GLN A 654 -35.92 11.21 -3.51
C GLN A 654 -35.37 10.48 -2.29
N ILE A 655 -34.08 10.60 -1.98
CA ILE A 655 -33.47 10.09 -0.74
C ILE A 655 -34.17 10.68 0.48
N LEU A 656 -34.35 12.01 0.49
CA LEU A 656 -35.02 12.70 1.61
C LEU A 656 -36.50 12.30 1.76
N LYS A 657 -37.18 11.92 0.69
CA LYS A 657 -38.57 11.39 0.79
C LYS A 657 -38.57 10.02 1.44
N GLN A 658 -37.64 9.13 1.08
CA GLN A 658 -37.56 7.80 1.66
C GLN A 658 -37.20 7.83 3.15
N LEU A 659 -36.29 8.70 3.55
CA LEU A 659 -35.92 8.88 4.96
C LEU A 659 -37.06 9.46 5.83
N LYS A 660 -38.08 10.10 5.22
CA LYS A 660 -39.23 10.67 5.92
C LYS A 660 -40.44 9.75 6.01
N THR A 661 -40.44 8.60 5.29
CA THR A 661 -41.51 7.57 5.46
C THR A 661 -41.09 6.63 6.59
N PRO A 662 -41.75 6.65 7.75
CA PRO A 662 -41.47 5.67 8.79
C PRO A 662 -41.91 4.28 8.32
N ASP A 663 -41.05 3.28 8.53
CA ASP A 663 -41.35 1.87 8.32
C ASP A 663 -42.59 1.45 9.12
N ASN A 664 -43.74 1.43 8.50
CA ASN A 664 -44.93 0.77 8.99
C ASN A 664 -44.94 -0.72 8.55
N ASN A 665 -43.96 -1.50 8.96
CA ASN A 665 -44.01 -2.97 8.84
C ASN A 665 -43.04 -3.67 9.78
N VAL A 666 -43.24 -3.45 11.11
CA VAL A 666 -42.83 -4.44 12.11
C VAL A 666 -43.95 -4.57 13.12
N SER A 667 -44.96 -5.38 12.79
CA SER A 667 -45.72 -6.10 13.78
C SER A 667 -46.48 -7.25 13.14
N SER A 668 -46.31 -8.44 13.72
CA SER A 668 -47.03 -9.71 13.53
C SER A 668 -46.45 -10.69 12.51
N LYS A 669 -45.53 -11.56 12.87
CA LYS A 669 -45.78 -12.93 13.36
C LYS A 669 -44.51 -13.59 13.83
#